data_6ecf83f74a6e13fcd1eec86ae82c02e5
#
_entry.id   6ecf83f74a6e13fcd1eec86ae82c02e5
#
_cell.length_a   1.000
_cell.length_b   1.000
_cell.length_c   1.000
_cell.angle_alpha   90.00
_cell.angle_beta   90.00
_cell.angle_gamma   90.00
#
_symmetry.space_group_name_H-M   'P 1'
#
loop_
_entity.id
_entity.type
_entity.pdbx_description
1 polymer ?
#
loop_
_entity_poly.entity_id
_entity_poly.type
_entity_poly.pdbx_seq_one_letter_code
_entity_poly.pdbx_strand_id
1 'polypeptide(L)'
;MKQGFIKVAAVTVDIRVADVWHNCKEICKRMKEAEKAGAKIIVFPELCLTGYTCSDLFTQDILLKEVRRALAKVAEETRHTEALVFVGLPLAIDGELYNVAAALNDGKILGFTTKTFLPNYGEFYEMRQFRQGPKKARVISYEGEEILFGPQILYQAAEMDDLVVSAEICEDVWSPIPPSIEAAREGAIILANCSASDETIGKDSYREELIKGQSARLIAGYVYANAGDGESTTDVVFGGHNIIAENGTILKEAKRFANEMIVSEIDIFRLLSERRKNTTFQTTEERHLPKVLFHISVEETALTRSFAQTPFVPQNMAEREKRCEEILMIQAMGLKKRLVHTLSRTAVVGISGGLDSTLALLVTAKAFDMAGKDRKDIIAVTMPCFGTTDRTYQNACLMSKKLGATLKEVPIADAVHVHFRDIGHDEEVHDVTYENSQARERTQVLMDIANQEWGMVIGTGDMSELALGWATYNGDHMSMYGVNASVPKTLVRHLVQYYADTCEDQELKEVLLDVLDTPVSPELLPPKDGEIAQKTEDLVGPYELHDFYLYYVLRFGFEPSKIYRLAKLAFEGTYDSETIMKWLKTFYRRFFAQQFKRSCLPDGPKIGTVALSPRGDWRMPSDACAAVWMQDLEALEK
;
A
#
# COMPACT_ATOMS: atom_id res chain seq x y z
N MET A 1 -9.20 15.80 -7.57
CA MET A 1 -9.84 15.11 -6.41
C MET A 1 -10.80 13.99 -6.81
N LYS A 2 -11.18 13.91 -8.06
CA LYS A 2 -11.80 12.70 -8.62
C LYS A 2 -10.96 11.48 -8.24
N GLN A 3 -11.53 10.36 -7.89
CA GLN A 3 -10.88 9.14 -7.39
C GLN A 3 -10.18 9.26 -6.01
N GLY A 4 -10.46 10.34 -5.24
CA GLY A 4 -10.07 10.45 -3.83
C GLY A 4 -8.68 10.99 -3.54
N PHE A 5 -7.92 11.46 -4.52
CA PHE A 5 -6.59 12.05 -4.28
C PHE A 5 -6.69 13.54 -3.94
N ILE A 6 -6.35 13.88 -2.71
CA ILE A 6 -6.33 15.25 -2.20
C ILE A 6 -4.88 15.72 -2.08
N LYS A 7 -4.52 16.78 -2.81
CA LYS A 7 -3.18 17.35 -2.71
C LYS A 7 -3.10 18.24 -1.47
N VAL A 8 -2.08 18.01 -0.66
CA VAL A 8 -1.86 18.72 0.61
C VAL A 8 -0.46 19.31 0.64
N ALA A 9 -0.28 20.39 1.38
CA ALA A 9 1.00 21.04 1.60
C ALA A 9 1.27 21.25 3.10
N ALA A 10 2.48 20.92 3.54
CA ALA A 10 3.05 21.34 4.82
C ALA A 10 4.17 22.35 4.54
N VAL A 11 4.08 23.52 5.17
CA VAL A 11 4.87 24.68 4.76
C VAL A 11 5.62 25.26 5.94
N THR A 12 6.93 25.30 5.88
CA THR A 12 7.74 26.14 6.78
C THR A 12 7.96 27.49 6.15
N VAL A 13 7.70 28.56 6.91
CA VAL A 13 7.89 29.95 6.47
C VAL A 13 9.16 30.56 7.04
N ASP A 14 9.75 31.48 6.31
CA ASP A 14 10.86 32.30 6.76
C ASP A 14 10.32 33.44 7.62
N ILE A 15 10.24 33.21 8.92
CA ILE A 15 9.64 34.16 9.88
C ILE A 15 10.69 35.10 10.48
N ARG A 16 10.20 36.19 11.07
CA ARG A 16 10.93 37.04 12.00
C ARG A 16 10.16 37.18 13.28
N VAL A 17 10.80 36.89 14.40
CA VAL A 17 10.15 36.92 15.73
C VAL A 17 9.55 38.32 15.99
N ALA A 18 8.26 38.36 16.30
CA ALA A 18 7.43 39.55 16.55
C ALA A 18 7.23 40.48 15.34
N ASP A 19 7.75 40.19 14.15
CA ASP A 19 7.49 40.94 12.92
C ASP A 19 6.27 40.38 12.18
N VAL A 20 5.08 40.68 12.71
CA VAL A 20 3.80 40.16 12.23
C VAL A 20 3.56 40.42 10.76
N TRP A 21 3.96 41.59 10.25
CA TRP A 21 3.71 41.95 8.85
C TRP A 21 4.67 41.29 7.88
N HIS A 22 5.93 41.07 8.26
CA HIS A 22 6.84 40.24 7.49
C HIS A 22 6.30 38.80 7.40
N ASN A 23 5.90 38.21 8.52
CA ASN A 23 5.39 36.85 8.61
C ASN A 23 4.08 36.71 7.81
N CYS A 24 3.17 37.65 7.91
CA CYS A 24 1.94 37.70 7.09
C CYS A 24 2.25 37.67 5.60
N LYS A 25 3.22 38.47 5.14
CA LYS A 25 3.63 38.52 3.74
C LYS A 25 4.22 37.19 3.28
N GLU A 26 5.08 36.57 4.06
CA GLU A 26 5.67 35.27 3.72
C GLU A 26 4.61 34.15 3.73
N ILE A 27 3.67 34.13 4.69
CA ILE A 27 2.54 33.20 4.70
C ILE A 27 1.71 33.36 3.41
N CYS A 28 1.32 34.58 3.04
CA CYS A 28 0.54 34.83 1.82
C CYS A 28 1.30 34.41 0.55
N LYS A 29 2.60 34.64 0.50
CA LYS A 29 3.46 34.19 -0.61
C LYS A 29 3.50 32.68 -0.72
N ARG A 30 3.80 31.97 0.37
CA ARG A 30 3.87 30.51 0.41
C ARG A 30 2.51 29.85 0.15
N MET A 31 1.42 30.45 0.63
CA MET A 31 0.06 30.01 0.34
C MET A 31 -0.22 30.00 -1.17
N LYS A 32 0.17 31.07 -1.90
CA LYS A 32 0.03 31.15 -3.36
C LYS A 32 0.93 30.13 -4.10
N GLU A 33 2.12 29.87 -3.57
CA GLU A 33 3.01 28.81 -4.10
C GLU A 33 2.38 27.42 -3.93
N ALA A 34 1.80 27.14 -2.76
CA ALA A 34 1.12 25.88 -2.48
C ALA A 34 -0.14 25.70 -3.36
N GLU A 35 -0.94 26.75 -3.52
CA GLU A 35 -2.09 26.77 -4.42
C GLU A 35 -1.67 26.50 -5.88
N LYS A 36 -0.63 27.17 -6.36
CA LYS A 36 -0.08 26.95 -7.71
C LYS A 36 0.40 25.50 -7.89
N ALA A 37 0.87 24.84 -6.84
CA ALA A 37 1.19 23.42 -6.85
C ALA A 37 -0.06 22.51 -6.80
N GLY A 38 -1.26 23.11 -6.65
CA GLY A 38 -2.56 22.43 -6.62
C GLY A 38 -2.97 21.92 -5.23
N ALA A 39 -2.36 22.40 -4.16
CA ALA A 39 -2.73 22.01 -2.80
C ALA A 39 -4.14 22.52 -2.44
N LYS A 40 -4.97 21.64 -1.88
CA LYS A 40 -6.33 21.94 -1.40
C LYS A 40 -6.41 22.01 0.13
N ILE A 41 -5.36 21.54 0.82
CA ILE A 41 -5.18 21.72 2.27
C ILE A 41 -3.74 22.19 2.47
N ILE A 42 -3.59 23.33 3.15
CA ILE A 42 -2.30 23.98 3.38
C ILE A 42 -2.13 24.18 4.89
N VAL A 43 -1.06 23.65 5.46
CA VAL A 43 -0.80 23.72 6.90
C VAL A 43 0.48 24.52 7.13
N PHE A 44 0.38 25.56 7.95
CA PHE A 44 1.47 26.38 8.43
C PHE A 44 1.82 26.03 9.88
N PRO A 45 3.02 26.40 10.37
CA PRO A 45 3.46 26.10 11.73
C PRO A 45 2.64 26.77 12.82
N GLU A 46 2.78 26.27 14.02
CA GLU A 46 2.30 26.85 15.27
C GLU A 46 2.84 28.27 15.44
N LEU A 47 1.97 29.22 15.84
CA LEU A 47 2.31 30.62 16.11
C LEU A 47 3.11 31.32 15.01
N CYS A 48 3.09 30.82 13.78
CA CYS A 48 3.91 31.31 12.67
C CYS A 48 3.63 32.78 12.27
N LEU A 49 2.48 33.33 12.67
CA LEU A 49 2.16 34.74 12.42
C LEU A 49 2.98 35.70 13.28
N THR A 50 3.47 35.23 14.44
CA THR A 50 4.32 36.00 15.35
C THR A 50 5.75 35.45 15.46
N GLY A 51 5.93 34.15 15.26
CA GLY A 51 6.98 33.31 15.76
C GLY A 51 6.58 32.67 17.10
N TYR A 52 6.96 31.42 17.29
CA TYR A 52 6.74 30.68 18.53
C TYR A 52 7.54 31.26 19.70
N THR A 53 8.72 31.79 19.43
CA THR A 53 9.71 32.22 20.43
C THR A 53 9.55 33.67 20.90
N CYS A 54 8.33 34.24 20.78
CA CYS A 54 8.03 35.60 21.25
C CYS A 54 8.05 35.78 22.79
N SER A 55 7.98 34.71 23.56
CA SER A 55 8.01 34.70 25.02
C SER A 55 7.03 35.75 25.64
N ASP A 56 7.48 36.62 26.56
CA ASP A 56 6.62 37.59 27.21
C ASP A 56 6.10 38.71 26.27
N LEU A 57 6.59 38.81 25.03
CA LEU A 57 6.01 39.71 24.03
C LEU A 57 4.56 39.31 23.68
N PHE A 58 4.15 38.07 23.88
CA PHE A 58 2.76 37.67 23.75
C PHE A 58 1.78 38.41 24.67
N THR A 59 2.26 39.01 25.75
CA THR A 59 1.44 39.81 26.66
C THR A 59 1.27 41.27 26.21
N GLN A 60 1.90 41.68 25.09
CA GLN A 60 1.86 43.04 24.61
C GLN A 60 0.67 43.30 23.70
N ASP A 61 -0.22 44.20 24.10
CA ASP A 61 -1.43 44.56 23.35
C ASP A 61 -1.16 44.96 21.90
N ILE A 62 -0.03 45.65 21.66
CA ILE A 62 0.31 46.08 20.32
C ILE A 62 0.55 44.87 19.39
N LEU A 63 1.24 43.83 19.89
CA LEU A 63 1.49 42.59 19.14
C LEU A 63 0.14 41.91 18.79
N LEU A 64 -0.72 41.73 19.77
CA LEU A 64 -2.01 41.06 19.60
C LEU A 64 -2.96 41.84 18.67
N LYS A 65 -2.94 43.19 18.69
CA LYS A 65 -3.70 44.00 17.74
C LYS A 65 -3.21 43.83 16.30
N GLU A 66 -1.88 43.81 16.08
CA GLU A 66 -1.32 43.60 14.74
C GLU A 66 -1.54 42.17 14.24
N VAL A 67 -1.51 41.17 15.11
CA VAL A 67 -1.88 39.78 14.78
C VAL A 67 -3.29 39.69 14.21
N ARG A 68 -4.29 40.35 14.84
CA ARG A 68 -5.68 40.36 14.34
C ARG A 68 -5.78 40.99 12.95
N ARG A 69 -5.10 42.12 12.73
CA ARG A 69 -5.06 42.78 11.42
C ARG A 69 -4.39 41.93 10.35
N ALA A 70 -3.30 41.31 10.69
CA ALA A 70 -2.58 40.43 9.78
C ALA A 70 -3.37 39.16 9.45
N LEU A 71 -4.04 38.55 10.45
CA LEU A 71 -4.96 37.43 10.19
C LEU A 71 -6.07 37.78 9.22
N ALA A 72 -6.70 38.95 9.39
CA ALA A 72 -7.72 39.45 8.46
C ALA A 72 -7.14 39.58 7.03
N LYS A 73 -5.89 40.05 6.90
CA LYS A 73 -5.19 40.11 5.61
C LYS A 73 -4.92 38.73 5.01
N VAL A 74 -4.47 37.77 5.80
CA VAL A 74 -4.25 36.39 5.34
C VAL A 74 -5.58 35.76 4.92
N ALA A 75 -6.66 35.96 5.70
CA ALA A 75 -7.98 35.46 5.36
C ALA A 75 -8.48 36.06 4.03
N GLU A 76 -8.34 37.38 3.83
CA GLU A 76 -8.70 38.06 2.57
C GLU A 76 -7.94 37.47 1.36
N GLU A 77 -6.67 37.14 1.51
CA GLU A 77 -5.87 36.54 0.45
C GLU A 77 -6.34 35.10 0.08
N THR A 78 -7.12 34.43 0.96
CA THR A 78 -7.74 33.14 0.63
C THR A 78 -8.98 33.26 -0.25
N ARG A 79 -9.52 34.47 -0.51
CA ARG A 79 -10.73 34.67 -1.32
C ARG A 79 -10.63 34.12 -2.74
N HIS A 80 -9.44 34.00 -3.26
CA HIS A 80 -9.16 33.45 -4.59
C HIS A 80 -8.48 32.09 -4.56
N THR A 81 -8.35 31.51 -3.36
CA THR A 81 -7.74 30.18 -3.17
C THR A 81 -8.82 29.14 -2.90
N GLU A 82 -8.80 28.08 -3.67
CA GLU A 82 -9.67 26.93 -3.47
C GLU A 82 -9.01 25.93 -2.50
N ALA A 83 -8.60 26.41 -1.33
CA ALA A 83 -7.91 25.61 -0.32
C ALA A 83 -8.39 25.94 1.08
N LEU A 84 -8.39 24.93 1.95
CA LEU A 84 -8.50 25.10 3.39
C LEU A 84 -7.09 25.35 3.95
N VAL A 85 -6.88 26.48 4.61
CA VAL A 85 -5.58 26.92 5.11
C VAL A 85 -5.58 27.00 6.62
N PHE A 86 -4.60 26.39 7.29
CA PHE A 86 -4.40 26.48 8.73
C PHE A 86 -3.19 27.35 9.06
N VAL A 87 -3.37 28.36 9.91
CA VAL A 87 -2.33 29.31 10.31
C VAL A 87 -2.26 29.41 11.84
N GLY A 88 -1.11 29.18 12.42
CA GLY A 88 -0.88 29.30 13.87
C GLY A 88 -0.71 30.75 14.33
N LEU A 89 -1.41 31.16 15.42
CA LEU A 89 -1.34 32.50 15.99
C LEU A 89 -1.73 32.54 17.49
N PRO A 90 -1.28 33.57 18.23
CA PRO A 90 -1.82 33.86 19.56
C PRO A 90 -3.17 34.59 19.44
N LEU A 91 -4.18 34.19 20.21
CA LEU A 91 -5.51 34.78 20.19
C LEU A 91 -5.99 35.15 21.60
N ALA A 92 -6.28 36.44 21.84
CA ALA A 92 -6.85 36.90 23.09
C ALA A 92 -8.38 36.93 23.01
N ILE A 93 -9.06 36.16 23.88
CA ILE A 93 -10.52 36.08 24.01
C ILE A 93 -10.89 36.11 25.48
N ASP A 94 -11.88 36.90 25.85
CA ASP A 94 -12.44 37.01 27.20
C ASP A 94 -11.36 37.31 28.29
N GLY A 95 -10.31 38.05 27.92
CA GLY A 95 -9.21 38.40 28.83
C GLY A 95 -8.16 37.31 29.01
N GLU A 96 -8.26 36.20 28.30
CA GLU A 96 -7.30 35.10 28.32
C GLU A 96 -6.61 34.97 26.95
N LEU A 97 -5.38 34.45 26.95
CA LEU A 97 -4.57 34.27 25.75
C LEU A 97 -4.47 32.78 25.39
N TYR A 98 -4.74 32.44 24.14
CA TYR A 98 -4.74 31.09 23.63
C TYR A 98 -3.80 30.92 22.45
N ASN A 99 -3.16 29.76 22.36
CA ASN A 99 -2.45 29.29 21.20
C ASN A 99 -3.46 28.58 20.28
N VAL A 100 -3.66 29.09 19.05
CA VAL A 100 -4.70 28.60 18.14
C VAL A 100 -4.18 28.40 16.73
N ALA A 101 -4.85 27.49 16.00
CA ALA A 101 -4.76 27.36 14.56
C ALA A 101 -6.07 27.93 13.94
N ALA A 102 -5.98 29.00 13.18
CA ALA A 102 -7.09 29.53 12.41
C ALA A 102 -7.28 28.73 11.12
N ALA A 103 -8.51 28.27 10.88
CA ALA A 103 -8.90 27.66 9.62
C ALA A 103 -9.50 28.74 8.71
N LEU A 104 -8.92 28.91 7.52
CA LEU A 104 -9.28 29.97 6.57
C LEU A 104 -9.70 29.36 5.23
N ASN A 105 -10.76 29.88 4.62
CA ASN A 105 -11.21 29.51 3.28
C ASN A 105 -12.09 30.62 2.70
N ASP A 106 -11.95 30.90 1.41
CA ASP A 106 -12.77 31.85 0.65
C ASP A 106 -12.95 33.21 1.32
N GLY A 107 -11.86 33.78 1.83
CA GLY A 107 -11.85 35.09 2.48
C GLY A 107 -12.40 35.10 3.91
N LYS A 108 -12.73 33.97 4.50
CA LYS A 108 -13.37 33.83 5.81
C LYS A 108 -12.49 33.07 6.81
N ILE A 109 -12.69 33.39 8.09
CA ILE A 109 -12.21 32.60 9.21
C ILE A 109 -13.32 31.62 9.58
N LEU A 110 -13.07 30.32 9.41
CA LEU A 110 -14.05 29.28 9.65
C LEU A 110 -14.09 28.83 11.11
N GLY A 111 -12.98 28.91 11.81
CA GLY A 111 -12.86 28.49 13.20
C GLY A 111 -11.44 28.66 13.73
N PHE A 112 -11.34 28.62 15.06
CA PHE A 112 -10.08 28.62 15.80
C PHE A 112 -9.95 27.32 16.57
N THR A 113 -9.09 26.42 16.11
CA THR A 113 -8.73 25.24 16.87
C THR A 113 -7.74 25.61 17.95
N THR A 114 -8.07 25.34 19.22
CA THR A 114 -7.21 25.66 20.36
C THR A 114 -6.27 24.52 20.70
N LYS A 115 -5.06 24.84 21.14
CA LYS A 115 -4.14 23.85 21.72
C LYS A 115 -4.73 23.26 22.99
N THR A 116 -4.77 21.92 23.07
CA THR A 116 -5.35 21.19 24.19
C THR A 116 -4.32 20.95 25.28
N PHE A 117 -3.11 20.57 24.91
CA PHE A 117 -2.03 20.28 25.84
C PHE A 117 -0.92 21.33 25.73
N LEU A 118 -0.68 22.09 26.80
CA LEU A 118 0.36 23.10 26.88
C LEU A 118 1.59 22.50 27.55
N PRO A 119 2.72 22.28 26.82
CA PRO A 119 3.94 21.77 27.44
C PRO A 119 4.50 22.78 28.45
N ASN A 120 4.84 22.30 29.65
CA ASN A 120 5.38 23.10 30.71
C ASN A 120 6.45 22.30 31.48
N TYR A 121 7.42 21.81 30.73
CA TYR A 121 8.53 20.97 31.20
C TYR A 121 9.76 21.19 30.29
N GLY A 122 10.97 20.91 30.80
CA GLY A 122 12.22 21.09 30.04
C GLY A 122 12.36 22.52 29.53
N GLU A 123 12.55 22.65 28.23
CA GLU A 123 12.65 23.92 27.50
C GLU A 123 11.31 24.64 27.30
N PHE A 124 10.18 23.95 27.55
CA PHE A 124 8.84 24.48 27.31
C PHE A 124 8.21 25.05 28.59
N TYR A 125 7.62 26.23 28.49
CA TYR A 125 6.88 26.90 29.58
C TYR A 125 5.67 27.68 29.07
N GLU A 126 4.91 27.08 28.12
CA GLU A 126 3.75 27.75 27.48
C GLU A 126 2.67 28.18 28.45
N MET A 127 2.49 27.51 29.58
CA MET A 127 1.53 27.90 30.63
C MET A 127 1.80 29.26 31.26
N ARG A 128 2.98 29.83 31.04
CA ARG A 128 3.31 31.18 31.44
C ARG A 128 2.49 32.23 30.67
N GLN A 129 2.33 32.02 29.37
CA GLN A 129 1.66 32.96 28.48
C GLN A 129 0.25 32.53 28.14
N PHE A 130 0.03 31.23 27.83
CA PHE A 130 -1.20 30.72 27.28
C PHE A 130 -2.07 29.99 28.30
N ARG A 131 -3.37 29.95 28.01
CA ARG A 131 -4.35 29.12 28.69
C ARG A 131 -4.72 27.92 27.84
N GLN A 132 -4.99 26.82 28.51
CA GLN A 132 -5.54 25.63 27.89
C GLN A 132 -6.90 25.97 27.24
N GLY A 133 -7.14 25.48 26.05
CA GLY A 133 -8.42 25.65 25.38
C GLY A 133 -9.62 25.08 26.16
N PRO A 134 -10.84 25.48 25.84
CA PRO A 134 -12.04 24.95 26.48
C PRO A 134 -12.13 23.44 26.23
N LYS A 135 -12.81 22.71 27.11
CA LYS A 135 -13.02 21.25 26.95
C LYS A 135 -13.85 20.87 25.73
N LYS A 136 -14.73 21.76 25.27
CA LYS A 136 -15.55 21.61 24.08
C LYS A 136 -15.53 22.89 23.28
N ALA A 137 -15.61 22.79 21.98
CA ALA A 137 -15.73 23.95 21.12
C ALA A 137 -17.03 24.72 21.41
N ARG A 138 -16.93 26.05 21.39
CA ARG A 138 -18.03 26.98 21.62
C ARG A 138 -18.02 28.07 20.54
N VAL A 139 -19.15 28.73 20.35
CA VAL A 139 -19.23 29.91 19.51
C VAL A 139 -18.71 31.13 20.29
N ILE A 140 -17.89 31.94 19.64
CA ILE A 140 -17.42 33.25 20.13
C ILE A 140 -17.78 34.32 19.13
N SER A 141 -17.89 35.57 19.60
CA SER A 141 -17.96 36.75 18.73
C SER A 141 -16.54 37.22 18.41
N TYR A 142 -16.17 37.21 17.12
CA TYR A 142 -14.87 37.70 16.65
C TYR A 142 -15.08 38.61 15.43
N GLU A 143 -14.64 39.89 15.54
CA GLU A 143 -14.82 40.93 14.50
C GLU A 143 -16.26 41.09 14.01
N GLY A 144 -17.25 40.84 14.88
CA GLY A 144 -18.68 40.93 14.57
C GLY A 144 -19.31 39.69 13.97
N GLU A 145 -18.54 38.62 13.76
CA GLU A 145 -19.04 37.33 13.28
C GLU A 145 -19.06 36.29 14.39
N GLU A 146 -19.96 35.30 14.28
CA GLU A 146 -19.99 34.11 15.15
C GLU A 146 -19.07 33.04 14.61
N ILE A 147 -18.00 32.69 15.36
CA ILE A 147 -16.95 31.74 14.94
C ILE A 147 -16.79 30.63 15.98
N LEU A 148 -16.60 29.40 15.53
CA LEU A 148 -16.26 28.29 16.42
C LEU A 148 -14.85 28.44 17.00
N PHE A 149 -14.74 28.23 18.32
CA PHE A 149 -13.51 28.31 19.08
C PHE A 149 -13.41 27.12 20.05
N GLY A 150 -12.35 26.36 19.96
CA GLY A 150 -12.10 25.21 20.86
C GLY A 150 -11.37 24.06 20.15
N PRO A 151 -11.15 22.97 20.84
CA PRO A 151 -10.52 21.79 20.25
C PRO A 151 -11.47 21.05 19.29
N GLN A 152 -10.91 20.22 18.42
CA GLN A 152 -11.67 19.18 17.69
C GLN A 152 -12.83 19.75 16.85
N ILE A 153 -12.58 20.79 16.07
CA ILE A 153 -13.52 21.27 15.06
C ILE A 153 -13.34 20.44 13.78
N LEU A 154 -14.45 20.01 13.19
CA LEU A 154 -14.45 19.29 11.92
C LEU A 154 -14.72 20.26 10.77
N TYR A 155 -13.85 20.30 9.79
CA TYR A 155 -14.02 21.08 8.56
C TYR A 155 -14.35 20.12 7.43
N GLN A 156 -15.56 20.19 6.89
CA GLN A 156 -16.06 19.31 5.83
C GLN A 156 -16.15 20.07 4.51
N ALA A 157 -15.62 19.48 3.42
CA ALA A 157 -15.80 20.07 2.10
C ALA A 157 -17.27 19.98 1.67
N ALA A 158 -17.85 21.11 1.20
CA ALA A 158 -19.24 21.16 0.76
C ALA A 158 -19.47 20.34 -0.53
N GLU A 159 -18.46 20.25 -1.38
CA GLU A 159 -18.50 19.56 -2.68
C GLU A 159 -18.03 18.10 -2.61
N MET A 160 -17.56 17.62 -1.42
CA MET A 160 -17.04 16.28 -1.23
C MET A 160 -17.22 15.83 0.22
N ASP A 161 -18.35 15.20 0.53
CA ASP A 161 -18.73 14.79 1.89
C ASP A 161 -17.69 13.93 2.62
N ASP A 162 -16.95 13.15 1.86
CA ASP A 162 -15.89 12.27 2.36
C ASP A 162 -14.61 13.01 2.80
N LEU A 163 -14.46 14.27 2.41
CA LEU A 163 -13.32 15.10 2.80
C LEU A 163 -13.63 15.88 4.06
N VAL A 164 -13.25 15.32 5.21
CA VAL A 164 -13.35 15.94 6.52
C VAL A 164 -11.94 16.11 7.09
N VAL A 165 -11.62 17.34 7.50
CA VAL A 165 -10.32 17.73 8.06
C VAL A 165 -10.51 18.17 9.50
N SER A 166 -9.54 17.86 10.37
CA SER A 166 -9.47 18.46 11.71
C SER A 166 -8.03 18.88 11.99
N ALA A 167 -7.87 19.88 12.87
CA ALA A 167 -6.54 20.35 13.28
C ALA A 167 -6.27 20.05 14.76
N GLU A 168 -4.98 19.88 15.06
CA GLU A 168 -4.42 19.86 16.41
C GLU A 168 -3.08 20.60 16.40
N ILE A 169 -2.51 20.91 17.57
CA ILE A 169 -1.34 21.80 17.66
C ILE A 169 -0.21 21.12 18.43
N CYS A 170 0.90 20.88 17.75
CA CYS A 170 2.19 20.46 18.29
C CYS A 170 2.06 19.37 19.37
N GLU A 171 2.18 19.75 20.67
CA GLU A 171 2.13 18.87 21.84
C GLU A 171 0.90 17.96 21.88
N ASP A 172 -0.19 18.36 21.22
CA ASP A 172 -1.41 17.56 21.19
C ASP A 172 -1.14 16.13 20.68
N VAL A 173 -0.29 15.96 19.65
CA VAL A 173 0.05 14.63 19.12
C VAL A 173 1.02 13.84 20.01
N TRP A 174 1.79 14.52 20.87
CA TRP A 174 2.73 13.87 21.80
C TRP A 174 2.02 13.35 23.05
N SER A 175 0.81 13.82 23.31
CA SER A 175 0.02 13.40 24.48
C SER A 175 -0.43 11.93 24.36
N PRO A 176 -0.71 11.26 25.49
CA PRO A 176 -1.22 9.88 25.47
C PRO A 176 -2.56 9.72 24.73
N ILE A 177 -3.39 10.75 24.72
CA ILE A 177 -4.70 10.77 24.04
C ILE A 177 -4.80 12.06 23.21
N PRO A 178 -4.23 12.05 21.98
CA PRO A 178 -4.32 13.18 21.08
C PRO A 178 -5.76 13.54 20.70
N PRO A 179 -6.10 14.83 20.53
CA PRO A 179 -7.42 15.28 20.08
C PRO A 179 -7.83 14.66 18.72
N SER A 180 -6.87 14.38 17.86
CA SER A 180 -7.07 13.72 16.57
C SER A 180 -7.73 12.33 16.67
N ILE A 181 -7.65 11.64 17.80
CA ILE A 181 -8.31 10.35 18.01
C ILE A 181 -9.82 10.51 17.88
N GLU A 182 -10.41 11.42 18.65
CA GLU A 182 -11.86 11.63 18.62
C GLU A 182 -12.31 12.25 17.29
N ALA A 183 -11.54 13.20 16.77
CA ALA A 183 -11.81 13.77 15.44
C ALA A 183 -11.87 12.70 14.34
N ALA A 184 -10.94 11.74 14.33
CA ALA A 184 -10.95 10.64 13.37
C ALA A 184 -12.12 9.68 13.57
N ARG A 185 -12.51 9.39 14.83
CA ARG A 185 -13.70 8.58 15.15
C ARG A 185 -14.99 9.25 14.71
N GLU A 186 -15.05 10.57 14.68
CA GLU A 186 -16.20 11.34 14.19
C GLU A 186 -16.13 11.69 12.70
N GLY A 187 -15.12 11.20 11.99
CA GLY A 187 -15.07 11.23 10.54
C GLY A 187 -13.90 11.99 9.92
N ALA A 188 -13.08 12.69 10.69
CA ALA A 188 -11.89 13.33 10.11
C ALA A 188 -11.01 12.28 9.41
N ILE A 189 -10.71 12.54 8.13
CA ILE A 189 -9.89 11.65 7.29
C ILE A 189 -8.50 12.23 7.05
N ILE A 190 -8.35 13.56 7.19
CA ILE A 190 -7.08 14.26 7.15
C ILE A 190 -6.92 15.04 8.46
N LEU A 191 -5.75 14.94 9.06
CA LEU A 191 -5.37 15.60 10.29
C LEU A 191 -4.25 16.59 10.00
N ALA A 192 -4.47 17.85 10.33
CA ALA A 192 -3.51 18.93 10.20
C ALA A 192 -2.86 19.21 11.57
N ASN A 193 -1.55 19.29 11.63
CA ASN A 193 -0.84 19.67 12.85
C ASN A 193 0.05 20.88 12.60
N CYS A 194 -0.31 22.00 13.23
CA CYS A 194 0.51 23.21 13.28
C CYS A 194 1.51 23.05 14.41
N SER A 195 2.80 22.94 14.12
CA SER A 195 3.82 22.59 15.11
C SER A 195 4.97 23.58 15.19
N ALA A 196 5.55 23.69 16.38
CA ALA A 196 6.82 24.34 16.65
C ALA A 196 7.63 23.42 17.59
N SER A 197 8.11 22.32 17.04
CA SER A 197 8.93 21.35 17.76
C SER A 197 10.39 21.61 17.45
N ASP A 198 11.17 21.87 18.50
CA ASP A 198 12.61 22.09 18.44
C ASP A 198 13.39 20.83 18.02
N GLU A 199 14.66 21.00 17.73
CA GLU A 199 15.55 19.92 17.33
C GLU A 199 16.52 19.56 18.46
N THR A 200 16.49 18.28 18.86
CA THR A 200 17.50 17.63 19.69
C THR A 200 17.95 16.32 19.01
N ILE A 201 19.09 15.79 19.43
CA ILE A 201 19.65 14.57 18.82
C ILE A 201 18.65 13.41 18.97
N GLY A 202 18.25 12.81 17.82
CA GLY A 202 17.33 11.68 17.78
C GLY A 202 15.84 12.02 17.83
N LYS A 203 15.47 13.30 18.03
CA LYS A 203 14.07 13.74 18.08
C LYS A 203 13.38 13.63 16.70
N ASP A 204 14.14 13.74 15.63
CA ASP A 204 13.67 13.55 14.27
C ASP A 204 13.08 12.17 14.04
N SER A 205 13.82 11.12 14.39
CA SER A 205 13.37 9.74 14.25
C SER A 205 12.14 9.45 15.12
N TYR A 206 12.14 9.96 16.37
CA TYR A 206 10.98 9.82 17.26
C TYR A 206 9.75 10.54 16.68
N ARG A 207 9.92 11.75 16.13
CA ARG A 207 8.84 12.52 15.48
C ARG A 207 8.29 11.78 14.27
N GLU A 208 9.17 11.23 13.42
CA GLU A 208 8.77 10.42 12.26
C GLU A 208 7.92 9.21 12.71
N GLU A 209 8.41 8.44 13.68
CA GLU A 209 7.70 7.26 14.21
C GLU A 209 6.35 7.64 14.82
N LEU A 210 6.29 8.76 15.55
CA LEU A 210 5.06 9.25 16.15
C LEU A 210 4.00 9.60 15.09
N ILE A 211 4.36 10.40 14.09
CA ILE A 211 3.45 10.84 13.03
C ILE A 211 3.01 9.64 12.18
N LYS A 212 3.94 8.78 11.81
CA LYS A 212 3.69 7.53 11.11
C LYS A 212 2.73 6.61 11.91
N GLY A 213 3.02 6.44 13.21
CA GLY A 213 2.19 5.63 14.11
C GLY A 213 0.79 6.21 14.29
N GLN A 214 0.64 7.53 14.43
CA GLN A 214 -0.66 8.19 14.58
C GLN A 214 -1.49 8.08 13.30
N SER A 215 -0.89 8.32 12.13
CA SER A 215 -1.58 8.15 10.85
C SER A 215 -2.06 6.70 10.62
N ALA A 216 -1.26 5.71 11.03
CA ALA A 216 -1.60 4.28 10.96
C ALA A 216 -2.75 3.91 11.89
N ARG A 217 -2.66 4.33 13.17
CA ARG A 217 -3.68 4.05 14.18
C ARG A 217 -5.04 4.58 13.79
N LEU A 218 -5.07 5.79 13.22
CA LEU A 218 -6.30 6.47 12.84
C LEU A 218 -6.76 6.18 11.40
N ILE A 219 -5.98 5.41 10.65
CA ILE A 219 -6.21 5.16 9.21
C ILE A 219 -6.54 6.50 8.53
N ALA A 220 -5.62 7.45 8.63
CA ALA A 220 -5.81 8.84 8.22
C ALA A 220 -4.59 9.38 7.46
N GLY A 221 -4.82 10.43 6.68
CA GLY A 221 -3.77 11.33 6.24
C GLY A 221 -3.35 12.25 7.39
N TYR A 222 -2.05 12.51 7.53
CA TYR A 222 -1.51 13.39 8.54
C TYR A 222 -0.56 14.40 7.91
N VAL A 223 -0.82 15.69 8.13
CA VAL A 223 -0.05 16.81 7.57
C VAL A 223 0.56 17.58 8.74
N TYR A 224 1.85 17.41 8.95
CA TYR A 224 2.61 18.02 10.04
C TYR A 224 3.49 19.14 9.49
N ALA A 225 3.24 20.39 9.87
CA ALA A 225 4.02 21.56 9.51
C ALA A 225 4.79 22.09 10.71
N ASN A 226 6.12 22.17 10.62
CA ASN A 226 6.98 22.53 11.73
C ASN A 226 7.65 23.89 11.53
N ALA A 227 7.87 24.63 12.62
CA ALA A 227 8.68 25.84 12.66
C ALA A 227 10.12 25.55 12.24
N GLY A 228 10.77 26.53 11.61
CA GLY A 228 12.12 26.39 11.10
C GLY A 228 13.02 27.59 11.39
N ASP A 229 13.91 27.87 10.45
CA ASP A 229 14.82 29.01 10.53
C ASP A 229 14.03 30.33 10.58
N GLY A 230 14.43 31.22 11.46
CA GLY A 230 13.74 32.48 11.77
C GLY A 230 13.22 32.57 13.20
N GLU A 231 13.02 31.45 13.89
CA GLU A 231 12.76 31.43 15.33
C GLU A 231 14.01 31.84 16.13
N SER A 232 13.81 32.34 17.36
CA SER A 232 14.93 32.68 18.24
C SER A 232 15.71 31.44 18.64
N THR A 233 17.03 31.56 18.64
CA THR A 233 17.97 30.48 19.02
C THR A 233 18.58 30.71 20.41
N THR A 234 17.84 31.33 21.33
CA THR A 234 18.32 31.59 22.69
C THR A 234 18.76 30.29 23.38
N ASP A 235 17.87 29.27 23.36
CA ASP A 235 18.16 27.96 23.98
C ASP A 235 17.86 26.79 23.07
N VAL A 236 17.01 26.96 22.04
CA VAL A 236 16.52 25.90 21.16
C VAL A 236 16.72 26.27 19.70
N VAL A 237 16.70 25.26 18.83
CA VAL A 237 16.80 25.42 17.37
C VAL A 237 15.62 24.70 16.73
N PHE A 238 15.02 25.28 15.69
CA PHE A 238 13.92 24.70 14.95
C PHE A 238 14.38 24.28 13.55
N GLY A 239 14.00 23.08 13.14
CA GLY A 239 14.54 22.44 11.95
C GLY A 239 13.66 22.46 10.71
N GLY A 240 12.43 22.93 10.79
CA GLY A 240 11.51 22.91 9.63
C GLY A 240 11.12 21.49 9.17
N HIS A 241 11.13 20.52 10.06
CA HIS A 241 10.89 19.10 9.76
C HIS A 241 9.41 18.83 9.48
N ASN A 242 8.95 19.16 8.26
CA ASN A 242 7.60 18.88 7.79
C ASN A 242 7.45 17.41 7.38
N ILE A 243 6.28 16.80 7.66
CA ILE A 243 5.99 15.41 7.34
C ILE A 243 4.55 15.28 6.80
N ILE A 244 4.39 14.58 5.69
CA ILE A 244 3.08 14.14 5.18
C ILE A 244 3.03 12.63 5.23
N ALA A 245 2.08 12.07 5.97
CA ALA A 245 1.90 10.63 6.13
C ALA A 245 0.49 10.17 5.76
N GLU A 246 0.36 8.92 5.34
CA GLU A 246 -0.90 8.26 4.99
C GLU A 246 -0.90 6.83 5.51
N ASN A 247 -1.78 6.53 6.47
CA ASN A 247 -1.96 5.17 7.02
C ASN A 247 -0.63 4.44 7.29
N GLY A 248 0.27 5.07 8.05
CA GLY A 248 1.55 4.48 8.45
C GLY A 248 2.66 4.53 7.40
N THR A 249 2.47 5.26 6.32
CA THR A 249 3.48 5.46 5.29
C THR A 249 3.83 6.95 5.20
N ILE A 250 5.11 7.29 5.28
CA ILE A 250 5.57 8.65 4.98
C ILE A 250 5.52 8.84 3.47
N LEU A 251 4.73 9.80 3.02
CA LEU A 251 4.59 10.16 1.60
C LEU A 251 5.65 11.16 1.18
N LYS A 252 5.95 12.12 2.05
CA LYS A 252 6.93 13.16 1.83
C LYS A 252 7.44 13.69 3.17
N GLU A 253 8.73 14.02 3.19
CA GLU A 253 9.43 14.56 4.33
C GLU A 253 10.34 15.70 3.87
N ALA A 254 10.39 16.80 4.63
CA ALA A 254 11.28 17.92 4.37
C ALA A 254 12.69 17.65 4.89
N LYS A 255 13.67 18.22 4.25
CA LYS A 255 15.04 18.25 4.81
C LYS A 255 15.06 19.12 6.05
N ARG A 256 15.64 18.59 7.11
CA ARG A 256 15.84 19.37 8.34
C ARG A 256 16.80 20.54 8.10
N PHE A 257 16.60 21.60 8.86
CA PHE A 257 17.37 22.86 8.82
C PHE A 257 17.23 23.59 7.48
N ALA A 258 16.05 23.45 6.85
CA ALA A 258 15.68 24.17 5.65
C ALA A 258 14.19 24.57 5.74
N ASN A 259 13.86 25.80 5.32
CA ASN A 259 12.48 26.27 5.27
C ASN A 259 11.84 25.81 3.95
N GLU A 260 11.39 24.56 3.92
CA GLU A 260 10.81 23.92 2.73
C GLU A 260 9.28 23.86 2.81
N MET A 261 8.68 23.89 1.65
CA MET A 261 7.30 23.44 1.44
C MET A 261 7.37 22.04 0.82
N ILE A 262 6.69 21.10 1.44
CA ILE A 262 6.48 19.76 0.86
C ILE A 262 5.04 19.58 0.44
N VAL A 263 4.84 18.91 -0.69
CA VAL A 263 3.53 18.64 -1.29
C VAL A 263 3.43 17.16 -1.63
N SER A 264 2.27 16.57 -1.33
CA SER A 264 1.95 15.20 -1.75
C SER A 264 0.43 15.02 -1.86
N GLU A 265 -0.01 13.87 -2.36
CA GLU A 265 -1.43 13.53 -2.51
C GLU A 265 -1.83 12.45 -1.51
N ILE A 266 -2.85 12.72 -0.68
CA ILE A 266 -3.47 11.74 0.22
C ILE A 266 -4.65 11.10 -0.50
N ASP A 267 -4.72 9.77 -0.50
CA ASP A 267 -5.81 9.00 -1.11
C ASP A 267 -6.90 8.70 -0.08
N ILE A 268 -7.86 9.62 0.07
CA ILE A 268 -8.93 9.47 1.08
C ILE A 268 -9.87 8.30 0.78
N PHE A 269 -10.08 7.91 -0.49
CA PHE A 269 -10.93 6.75 -0.81
C PHE A 269 -10.25 5.44 -0.39
N ARG A 270 -8.93 5.36 -0.50
CA ARG A 270 -8.15 4.27 0.10
C ARG A 270 -8.36 4.21 1.61
N LEU A 271 -8.21 5.34 2.30
CA LEU A 271 -8.36 5.41 3.75
C LEU A 271 -9.76 4.99 4.20
N LEU A 272 -10.80 5.47 3.53
CA LEU A 272 -12.19 5.09 3.80
C LEU A 272 -12.45 3.59 3.54
N SER A 273 -11.87 3.03 2.47
CA SER A 273 -11.94 1.59 2.20
C SER A 273 -11.29 0.78 3.30
N GLU A 274 -10.12 1.20 3.79
CA GLU A 274 -9.44 0.55 4.90
C GLU A 274 -10.25 0.63 6.21
N ARG A 275 -10.84 1.79 6.53
CA ARG A 275 -11.73 1.93 7.70
C ARG A 275 -12.95 1.01 7.61
N ARG A 276 -13.58 0.89 6.44
CA ARG A 276 -14.73 -0.02 6.21
C ARG A 276 -14.37 -1.50 6.39
N LYS A 277 -13.17 -1.89 6.02
CA LYS A 277 -12.67 -3.28 6.18
C LYS A 277 -12.24 -3.58 7.62
N ASN A 278 -11.82 -2.57 8.35
CA ASN A 278 -11.31 -2.73 9.71
C ASN A 278 -12.46 -2.63 10.74
N THR A 279 -12.98 -3.78 11.16
CA THR A 279 -14.10 -3.88 12.12
C THR A 279 -13.74 -3.39 13.52
N THR A 280 -12.46 -3.19 13.82
CA THR A 280 -11.99 -2.63 15.11
C THR A 280 -11.85 -1.10 15.08
N PHE A 281 -11.93 -0.48 13.90
CA PHE A 281 -12.02 0.96 13.79
C PHE A 281 -13.45 1.41 14.11
N GLN A 282 -13.70 1.72 15.39
CA GLN A 282 -15.03 2.11 15.86
C GLN A 282 -15.23 3.60 15.65
N THR A 283 -16.18 3.95 14.80
CA THR A 283 -16.76 5.30 14.77
C THR A 283 -17.67 5.48 15.99
N THR A 284 -17.84 6.72 16.45
CA THR A 284 -18.80 7.01 17.53
C THR A 284 -20.23 7.08 16.98
N GLU A 285 -21.20 6.53 17.72
CA GLU A 285 -22.62 6.64 17.36
C GLU A 285 -23.15 8.05 17.64
N GLU A 286 -22.73 8.67 18.74
CA GLU A 286 -23.07 10.03 19.11
C GLU A 286 -22.02 10.99 18.56
N ARG A 287 -22.38 11.66 17.47
CA ARG A 287 -21.55 12.72 16.88
C ARG A 287 -21.85 14.04 17.58
N HIS A 288 -20.86 14.60 18.26
CA HIS A 288 -20.98 15.85 19.03
C HIS A 288 -19.93 16.91 18.69
N LEU A 289 -18.96 16.58 17.82
CA LEU A 289 -18.02 17.56 17.36
C LEU A 289 -18.69 18.52 16.35
N PRO A 290 -18.50 19.82 16.51
CA PRO A 290 -19.08 20.79 15.58
C PRO A 290 -18.43 20.69 14.20
N LYS A 291 -19.25 20.88 13.16
CA LYS A 291 -18.82 20.88 11.76
C LYS A 291 -18.97 22.25 11.14
N VAL A 292 -17.98 22.66 10.36
CA VAL A 292 -17.99 23.83 9.52
C VAL A 292 -17.76 23.43 8.08
N LEU A 293 -18.53 23.99 7.16
CA LEU A 293 -18.32 23.73 5.73
C LEU A 293 -17.25 24.66 5.17
N PHE A 294 -16.43 24.13 4.27
CA PHE A 294 -15.51 24.89 3.43
C PHE A 294 -15.72 24.53 1.96
N HIS A 295 -15.32 25.41 1.06
CA HIS A 295 -15.56 25.28 -0.37
C HIS A 295 -14.27 25.04 -1.15
N ILE A 296 -14.32 24.08 -2.08
CA ILE A 296 -13.22 23.73 -2.98
C ILE A 296 -13.79 23.27 -4.33
N SER A 297 -13.02 23.42 -5.42
CA SER A 297 -13.37 22.76 -6.68
C SER A 297 -12.92 21.30 -6.68
N VAL A 298 -13.80 20.41 -7.18
CA VAL A 298 -13.49 18.98 -7.34
C VAL A 298 -12.98 18.71 -8.75
N GLU A 299 -11.69 18.88 -8.94
CA GLU A 299 -10.99 18.61 -10.20
C GLU A 299 -10.16 17.32 -10.12
N GLU A 300 -9.65 16.88 -11.26
CA GLU A 300 -8.69 15.78 -11.28
C GLU A 300 -7.34 16.26 -10.74
N THR A 301 -6.84 15.59 -9.70
CA THR A 301 -5.54 15.94 -9.09
C THR A 301 -4.40 15.41 -9.94
N ALA A 302 -3.47 16.27 -10.35
CA ALA A 302 -2.21 15.84 -10.95
C ALA A 302 -1.35 15.15 -9.88
N LEU A 303 -1.03 13.87 -10.09
CA LEU A 303 -0.29 13.07 -9.14
C LEU A 303 1.22 13.25 -9.32
N THR A 304 1.92 13.42 -8.21
CA THR A 304 3.39 13.48 -8.15
C THR A 304 3.98 12.24 -7.47
N ARG A 305 3.14 11.38 -6.91
CA ARG A 305 3.51 10.10 -6.31
C ARG A 305 3.96 9.12 -7.38
N SER A 306 4.99 8.34 -7.08
CA SER A 306 5.37 7.17 -7.87
C SER A 306 4.60 5.93 -7.40
N PHE A 307 4.31 5.03 -8.34
CA PHE A 307 3.67 3.75 -8.07
C PHE A 307 4.59 2.63 -8.56
N ALA A 308 4.90 1.68 -7.69
CA ALA A 308 5.77 0.57 -8.04
C ALA A 308 5.12 -0.32 -9.10
N GLN A 309 5.83 -0.68 -10.17
CA GLN A 309 5.37 -1.60 -11.20
C GLN A 309 5.10 -3.00 -10.62
N THR A 310 5.92 -3.41 -9.68
CA THR A 310 5.82 -4.71 -8.99
C THR A 310 5.53 -4.52 -7.49
N PRO A 311 4.27 -4.21 -7.11
CA PRO A 311 3.92 -3.78 -5.74
C PRO A 311 4.06 -4.89 -4.69
N PHE A 312 4.16 -6.16 -5.09
CA PHE A 312 4.41 -7.29 -4.20
C PHE A 312 5.89 -7.52 -3.90
N VAL A 313 6.79 -6.99 -4.74
CA VAL A 313 8.23 -7.14 -4.58
C VAL A 313 8.75 -6.07 -3.62
N PRO A 314 9.59 -6.44 -2.63
CA PRO A 314 10.22 -5.45 -1.75
C PRO A 314 11.02 -4.41 -2.53
N GLN A 315 10.66 -3.13 -2.39
CA GLN A 315 11.32 -2.03 -3.12
C GLN A 315 12.61 -1.57 -2.42
N ASN A 316 12.71 -1.76 -1.10
CA ASN A 316 13.90 -1.40 -0.34
C ASN A 316 14.95 -2.51 -0.40
N MET A 317 16.01 -2.27 -1.16
CA MET A 317 17.11 -3.24 -1.32
C MET A 317 17.85 -3.55 -0.01
N ALA A 318 17.91 -2.60 0.93
CA ALA A 318 18.51 -2.83 2.25
C ALA A 318 17.70 -3.83 3.11
N GLU A 319 16.41 -3.98 2.84
CA GLU A 319 15.54 -4.94 3.53
C GLU A 319 15.28 -6.22 2.72
N ARG A 320 15.82 -6.33 1.51
CA ARG A 320 15.54 -7.44 0.57
C ARG A 320 15.80 -8.80 1.21
N GLU A 321 16.96 -8.98 1.80
CA GLU A 321 17.37 -10.25 2.45
C GLU A 321 16.38 -10.64 3.55
N LYS A 322 16.12 -9.70 4.48
CA LYS A 322 15.17 -9.93 5.58
C LYS A 322 13.79 -10.32 5.06
N ARG A 323 13.27 -9.60 4.05
CA ARG A 323 11.93 -9.85 3.50
C ARG A 323 11.85 -11.18 2.75
N CYS A 324 12.85 -11.52 1.93
CA CYS A 324 12.88 -12.78 1.22
C CYS A 324 12.97 -13.97 2.19
N GLU A 325 13.83 -13.88 3.21
CA GLU A 325 13.92 -14.92 4.24
C GLU A 325 12.62 -15.06 5.04
N GLU A 326 11.95 -13.97 5.42
CA GLU A 326 10.63 -14.00 6.08
C GLU A 326 9.61 -14.76 5.23
N ILE A 327 9.53 -14.48 3.92
CA ILE A 327 8.60 -15.13 3.00
C ILE A 327 8.88 -16.62 2.91
N LEU A 328 10.12 -17.01 2.60
CA LEU A 328 10.54 -18.41 2.50
C LEU A 328 10.32 -19.16 3.83
N MET A 329 10.53 -18.49 4.96
CA MET A 329 10.30 -19.07 6.29
C MET A 329 8.81 -19.33 6.54
N ILE A 330 7.93 -18.37 6.19
CA ILE A 330 6.47 -18.55 6.33
C ILE A 330 5.98 -19.72 5.48
N GLN A 331 6.42 -19.81 4.21
CA GLN A 331 6.09 -20.92 3.32
C GLN A 331 6.55 -22.26 3.90
N ALA A 332 7.82 -22.36 4.30
CA ALA A 332 8.42 -23.57 4.84
C ALA A 332 7.80 -24.00 6.18
N MET A 333 7.50 -23.06 7.08
CA MET A 333 6.81 -23.35 8.34
C MET A 333 5.40 -23.92 8.13
N GLY A 334 4.65 -23.35 7.18
CA GLY A 334 3.33 -23.87 6.81
C GLY A 334 3.40 -25.31 6.34
N LEU A 335 4.31 -25.62 5.42
CA LEU A 335 4.52 -26.99 4.92
C LEU A 335 5.05 -27.93 6.00
N LYS A 336 6.06 -27.52 6.78
CA LYS A 336 6.57 -28.29 7.91
C LYS A 336 5.45 -28.75 8.84
N LYS A 337 4.54 -27.81 9.21
CA LYS A 337 3.40 -28.16 10.10
C LYS A 337 2.52 -29.23 9.48
N ARG A 338 2.24 -29.17 8.18
CA ARG A 338 1.44 -30.19 7.49
C ARG A 338 2.14 -31.54 7.48
N LEU A 339 3.40 -31.61 7.07
CA LEU A 339 4.20 -32.83 7.04
C LEU A 339 4.24 -33.55 8.40
N VAL A 340 4.48 -32.77 9.47
CA VAL A 340 4.52 -33.32 10.84
C VAL A 340 3.13 -33.77 11.30
N HIS A 341 2.07 -32.99 11.02
CA HIS A 341 0.70 -33.31 11.46
C HIS A 341 0.14 -34.55 10.77
N THR A 342 0.36 -34.69 9.46
CA THR A 342 -0.12 -35.83 8.68
C THR A 342 0.76 -37.07 8.81
N LEU A 343 1.88 -36.95 9.50
CA LEU A 343 2.92 -38.00 9.60
C LEU A 343 3.42 -38.44 8.22
N SER A 344 3.34 -37.54 7.23
CA SER A 344 3.81 -37.85 5.87
C SER A 344 5.29 -38.19 5.87
N ARG A 345 5.61 -39.33 5.31
CA ARG A 345 7.00 -39.77 5.16
C ARG A 345 7.71 -38.95 4.09
N THR A 346 7.07 -38.76 2.95
CA THR A 346 7.63 -38.09 1.79
C THR A 346 6.82 -36.83 1.40
N ALA A 347 7.44 -36.00 0.57
CA ALA A 347 6.74 -34.92 -0.17
C ALA A 347 6.95 -35.17 -1.67
N VAL A 348 5.86 -35.15 -2.43
CA VAL A 348 5.88 -35.37 -3.88
C VAL A 348 5.68 -34.04 -4.59
N VAL A 349 6.62 -33.64 -5.42
CA VAL A 349 6.62 -32.37 -6.14
C VAL A 349 6.74 -32.63 -7.64
N GLY A 350 5.78 -32.18 -8.44
CA GLY A 350 5.91 -32.19 -9.89
C GLY A 350 6.90 -31.12 -10.34
N ILE A 351 7.97 -31.53 -11.03
CA ILE A 351 9.03 -30.62 -11.46
C ILE A 351 9.02 -30.51 -12.97
N SER A 352 8.62 -29.33 -13.48
CA SER A 352 8.66 -28.98 -14.89
C SER A 352 9.99 -28.34 -15.32
N GLY A 353 10.79 -27.82 -14.35
CA GLY A 353 11.95 -26.99 -14.62
C GLY A 353 11.60 -25.49 -14.82
N GLY A 354 10.34 -25.11 -14.58
CA GLY A 354 9.88 -23.72 -14.57
C GLY A 354 9.93 -23.07 -13.19
N LEU A 355 9.67 -21.76 -13.14
CA LEU A 355 9.80 -20.92 -11.93
C LEU A 355 9.01 -21.44 -10.70
N ASP A 356 7.75 -21.82 -10.90
CA ASP A 356 6.85 -22.16 -9.79
C ASP A 356 7.24 -23.48 -9.13
N SER A 357 7.54 -24.48 -9.94
CA SER A 357 8.03 -25.77 -9.45
C SER A 357 9.40 -25.64 -8.78
N THR A 358 10.25 -24.73 -9.28
CA THR A 358 11.54 -24.39 -8.67
C THR A 358 11.35 -23.84 -7.26
N LEU A 359 10.53 -22.79 -7.11
CA LEU A 359 10.26 -22.20 -5.79
C LEU A 359 9.64 -23.24 -4.83
N ALA A 360 8.68 -24.04 -5.32
CA ALA A 360 8.05 -25.08 -4.51
C ALA A 360 9.07 -26.12 -4.00
N LEU A 361 10.04 -26.53 -4.84
CA LEU A 361 11.09 -27.46 -4.44
C LEU A 361 12.06 -26.83 -3.41
N LEU A 362 12.46 -25.57 -3.60
CA LEU A 362 13.31 -24.83 -2.65
C LEU A 362 12.64 -24.72 -1.27
N VAL A 363 11.35 -24.36 -1.25
CA VAL A 363 10.55 -24.28 -0.02
C VAL A 363 10.40 -25.65 0.63
N THR A 364 10.19 -26.71 -0.17
CA THR A 364 10.06 -28.08 0.33
C THR A 364 11.37 -28.55 0.98
N ALA A 365 12.53 -28.30 0.35
CA ALA A 365 13.83 -28.59 0.92
C ALA A 365 14.04 -27.88 2.27
N LYS A 366 13.73 -26.58 2.34
CA LYS A 366 13.80 -25.81 3.59
C LYS A 366 12.86 -26.38 4.67
N ALA A 367 11.65 -26.78 4.31
CA ALA A 367 10.69 -27.38 5.24
C ALA A 367 11.16 -28.73 5.80
N PHE A 368 11.82 -29.54 4.96
CA PHE A 368 12.41 -30.84 5.36
C PHE A 368 13.57 -30.64 6.34
N ASP A 369 14.48 -29.72 6.04
CA ASP A 369 15.59 -29.38 6.96
C ASP A 369 15.04 -28.93 8.33
N MET A 370 14.02 -28.06 8.33
CA MET A 370 13.37 -27.58 9.55
C MET A 370 12.62 -28.68 10.31
N ALA A 371 12.16 -29.72 9.61
CA ALA A 371 11.49 -30.87 10.21
C ALA A 371 12.46 -31.96 10.68
N GLY A 372 13.76 -31.80 10.40
CA GLY A 372 14.77 -32.84 10.65
C GLY A 372 14.59 -34.09 9.80
N LYS A 373 14.04 -33.95 8.58
CA LYS A 373 13.80 -35.01 7.60
C LYS A 373 14.92 -35.05 6.57
N ASP A 374 15.22 -36.25 6.03
CA ASP A 374 16.18 -36.37 4.93
C ASP A 374 15.57 -35.81 3.64
N ARG A 375 16.32 -34.99 2.94
CA ARG A 375 15.90 -34.43 1.64
C ARG A 375 15.69 -35.49 0.57
N LYS A 376 16.27 -36.72 0.74
CA LYS A 376 15.99 -37.85 -0.12
C LYS A 376 14.54 -38.32 -0.08
N ASP A 377 13.80 -37.99 0.98
CA ASP A 377 12.37 -38.25 1.10
C ASP A 377 11.54 -37.21 0.35
N ILE A 378 12.15 -36.22 -0.30
CA ILE A 378 11.50 -35.35 -1.30
C ILE A 378 11.56 -36.06 -2.64
N ILE A 379 10.39 -36.40 -3.19
CA ILE A 379 10.28 -37.07 -4.49
C ILE A 379 9.94 -36.01 -5.53
N ALA A 380 10.95 -35.62 -6.28
CA ALA A 380 10.80 -34.71 -7.42
C ALA A 380 10.42 -35.54 -8.66
N VAL A 381 9.24 -35.34 -9.20
CA VAL A 381 8.72 -36.11 -10.33
C VAL A 381 8.75 -35.27 -11.60
N THR A 382 9.55 -35.70 -12.58
CA THR A 382 9.45 -35.14 -13.94
C THR A 382 8.59 -36.04 -14.81
N MET A 383 7.69 -35.45 -15.59
CA MET A 383 6.70 -36.18 -16.38
C MET A 383 6.73 -35.69 -17.83
N PRO A 384 7.75 -36.11 -18.62
CA PRO A 384 7.85 -35.71 -20.03
C PRO A 384 6.61 -36.12 -20.83
N CYS A 385 6.13 -35.16 -21.64
CA CYS A 385 5.03 -35.33 -22.59
C CYS A 385 5.31 -34.49 -23.85
N PHE A 386 4.33 -34.26 -24.67
CA PHE A 386 4.45 -33.66 -26.00
C PHE A 386 5.10 -32.26 -26.03
N GLY A 387 4.93 -31.48 -24.99
CA GLY A 387 5.44 -30.09 -24.91
C GLY A 387 6.74 -29.90 -24.14
N THR A 388 7.31 -30.96 -23.55
CA THR A 388 8.51 -30.86 -22.74
C THR A 388 9.75 -30.57 -23.58
N THR A 389 10.54 -29.54 -23.21
CA THR A 389 11.79 -29.19 -23.90
C THR A 389 13.01 -29.78 -23.19
N ASP A 390 14.09 -30.01 -23.93
CA ASP A 390 15.34 -30.53 -23.35
C ASP A 390 15.91 -29.62 -22.26
N ARG A 391 15.79 -28.29 -22.43
CA ARG A 391 16.27 -27.28 -21.49
C ARG A 391 15.57 -27.39 -20.12
N THR A 392 14.26 -27.36 -20.11
CA THR A 392 13.47 -27.43 -18.87
C THR A 392 13.62 -28.80 -18.19
N TYR A 393 13.68 -29.88 -18.96
CA TYR A 393 13.97 -31.22 -18.44
C TYR A 393 15.33 -31.31 -17.74
N GLN A 394 16.39 -30.76 -18.36
CA GLN A 394 17.72 -30.76 -17.76
C GLN A 394 17.77 -29.91 -16.47
N ASN A 395 17.10 -28.76 -16.47
CA ASN A 395 16.98 -27.93 -15.27
C ASN A 395 16.28 -28.66 -14.13
N ALA A 396 15.19 -29.38 -14.40
CA ALA A 396 14.47 -30.17 -13.41
C ALA A 396 15.38 -31.27 -12.81
N CYS A 397 16.11 -32.00 -13.64
CA CYS A 397 17.00 -33.07 -13.23
C CYS A 397 18.17 -32.57 -12.36
N LEU A 398 18.87 -31.54 -12.83
CA LEU A 398 20.05 -31.01 -12.14
C LEU A 398 19.67 -30.33 -10.81
N MET A 399 18.62 -29.56 -10.79
CA MET A 399 18.11 -28.89 -9.58
C MET A 399 17.71 -29.91 -8.51
N SER A 400 16.96 -30.96 -8.88
CA SER A 400 16.54 -32.03 -7.96
C SER A 400 17.74 -32.71 -7.32
N LYS A 401 18.74 -33.05 -8.15
CA LYS A 401 19.99 -33.66 -7.68
C LYS A 401 20.78 -32.76 -6.72
N LYS A 402 20.90 -31.46 -7.08
CA LYS A 402 21.66 -30.48 -6.28
C LYS A 402 21.01 -30.19 -4.93
N LEU A 403 19.69 -30.21 -4.86
CA LEU A 403 18.96 -30.07 -3.61
C LEU A 403 18.89 -31.35 -2.78
N GLY A 404 19.40 -32.46 -3.28
CA GLY A 404 19.43 -33.76 -2.59
C GLY A 404 18.08 -34.50 -2.61
N ALA A 405 17.14 -34.10 -3.48
CA ALA A 405 15.88 -34.78 -3.67
C ALA A 405 16.01 -36.03 -4.51
N THR A 406 15.12 -37.01 -4.32
CA THR A 406 15.02 -38.20 -5.16
C THR A 406 14.27 -37.87 -6.44
N LEU A 407 14.95 -37.92 -7.57
CA LEU A 407 14.33 -37.72 -8.88
C LEU A 407 13.64 -38.99 -9.35
N LYS A 408 12.38 -38.86 -9.80
CA LYS A 408 11.61 -39.92 -10.44
C LYS A 408 11.12 -39.42 -11.80
N GLU A 409 11.41 -40.18 -12.87
CA GLU A 409 10.92 -39.87 -14.21
C GLU A 409 9.77 -40.79 -14.56
N VAL A 410 8.66 -40.19 -15.02
CA VAL A 410 7.45 -40.91 -15.45
C VAL A 410 6.99 -40.35 -16.78
N PRO A 411 7.40 -40.94 -17.92
CA PRO A 411 6.87 -40.55 -19.21
C PRO A 411 5.35 -40.82 -19.27
N ILE A 412 4.53 -39.81 -19.59
CA ILE A 412 3.07 -39.97 -19.57
C ILE A 412 2.44 -40.02 -20.97
N ALA A 413 3.23 -39.91 -22.04
CA ALA A 413 2.74 -39.85 -23.39
C ALA A 413 1.84 -41.04 -23.77
N ASP A 414 2.26 -42.28 -23.45
CA ASP A 414 1.48 -43.47 -23.74
C ASP A 414 0.12 -43.50 -23.04
N ALA A 415 0.08 -43.07 -21.78
CA ALA A 415 -1.19 -42.95 -21.02
C ALA A 415 -2.13 -41.93 -21.65
N VAL A 416 -1.60 -40.78 -22.08
CA VAL A 416 -2.38 -39.73 -22.75
C VAL A 416 -2.89 -40.20 -24.11
N HIS A 417 -2.11 -40.91 -24.93
CA HIS A 417 -2.56 -41.53 -26.18
C HIS A 417 -3.71 -42.53 -25.97
N VAL A 418 -3.60 -43.38 -24.93
CA VAL A 418 -4.69 -44.31 -24.59
C VAL A 418 -5.95 -43.50 -24.21
N HIS A 419 -5.82 -42.46 -23.41
CA HIS A 419 -6.90 -41.61 -22.99
C HIS A 419 -7.59 -40.92 -24.18
N PHE A 420 -6.84 -40.34 -25.14
CA PHE A 420 -7.38 -39.72 -26.35
C PHE A 420 -8.20 -40.72 -27.18
N ARG A 421 -7.62 -41.91 -27.38
CA ARG A 421 -8.34 -42.98 -28.08
C ARG A 421 -9.66 -43.35 -27.39
N ASP A 422 -9.65 -43.49 -26.06
CA ASP A 422 -10.81 -43.93 -25.29
C ASP A 422 -11.95 -42.88 -25.28
N ILE A 423 -11.63 -41.59 -25.33
CA ILE A 423 -12.61 -40.49 -25.42
C ILE A 423 -12.94 -40.11 -26.88
N GLY A 424 -12.26 -40.68 -27.87
CA GLY A 424 -12.44 -40.34 -29.28
C GLY A 424 -11.91 -38.97 -29.68
N HIS A 425 -10.89 -38.47 -29.00
CA HIS A 425 -10.25 -37.20 -29.35
C HIS A 425 -9.20 -37.42 -30.46
N ASP A 426 -9.20 -36.53 -31.45
CA ASP A 426 -8.19 -36.51 -32.50
C ASP A 426 -6.91 -35.85 -32.03
N GLU A 427 -5.82 -36.57 -32.00
CA GLU A 427 -4.51 -36.10 -31.48
C GLU A 427 -3.90 -34.93 -32.27
N GLU A 428 -4.31 -34.77 -33.54
CA GLU A 428 -3.88 -33.63 -34.37
C GLU A 428 -4.61 -32.32 -34.00
N VAL A 429 -5.68 -32.39 -33.17
CA VAL A 429 -6.44 -31.24 -32.72
C VAL A 429 -5.89 -30.76 -31.38
N HIS A 430 -5.03 -29.77 -31.41
CA HIS A 430 -4.37 -29.19 -30.23
C HIS A 430 -5.29 -28.17 -29.53
N ASP A 431 -6.41 -28.60 -29.01
CA ASP A 431 -7.41 -27.82 -28.30
C ASP A 431 -7.24 -27.90 -26.75
N VAL A 432 -8.21 -27.33 -26.04
CA VAL A 432 -8.24 -27.36 -24.57
C VAL A 432 -8.33 -28.79 -24.00
N THR A 433 -8.87 -29.76 -24.78
CA THR A 433 -8.94 -31.18 -24.41
C THR A 433 -7.54 -31.79 -24.42
N TYR A 434 -6.80 -31.51 -25.49
CA TYR A 434 -5.42 -31.94 -25.66
C TYR A 434 -4.52 -31.47 -24.50
N GLU A 435 -4.62 -30.18 -24.12
CA GLU A 435 -3.82 -29.60 -23.03
C GLU A 435 -4.24 -30.15 -21.65
N ASN A 436 -5.57 -30.13 -21.39
CA ASN A 436 -6.08 -30.52 -20.06
C ASN A 436 -5.89 -32.01 -19.74
N SER A 437 -5.91 -32.88 -20.75
CA SER A 437 -5.66 -34.32 -20.54
C SER A 437 -4.28 -34.59 -20.03
N GLN A 438 -3.27 -33.94 -20.59
CA GLN A 438 -1.88 -34.03 -20.09
C GLN A 438 -1.74 -33.52 -18.66
N ALA A 439 -2.32 -32.37 -18.34
CA ALA A 439 -2.26 -31.78 -17.01
C ALA A 439 -2.94 -32.67 -15.95
N ARG A 440 -4.07 -33.32 -16.28
CA ARG A 440 -4.76 -34.25 -15.37
C ARG A 440 -3.98 -35.53 -15.18
N GLU A 441 -3.39 -36.07 -16.24
CA GLU A 441 -2.54 -37.26 -16.14
C GLU A 441 -1.34 -37.03 -15.20
N ARG A 442 -0.67 -35.87 -15.32
CA ARG A 442 0.40 -35.48 -14.40
C ARG A 442 -0.08 -35.46 -12.95
N THR A 443 -1.27 -34.89 -12.70
CA THR A 443 -1.82 -34.82 -11.34
C THR A 443 -2.19 -36.20 -10.80
N GLN A 444 -2.76 -37.09 -11.59
CA GLN A 444 -3.05 -38.47 -11.22
C GLN A 444 -1.77 -39.20 -10.80
N VAL A 445 -0.73 -39.15 -11.62
CA VAL A 445 0.59 -39.76 -11.32
C VAL A 445 1.16 -39.26 -10.01
N LEU A 446 1.11 -37.94 -9.75
CA LEU A 446 1.62 -37.37 -8.49
C LEU A 446 0.84 -37.87 -7.26
N MET A 447 -0.49 -37.94 -7.36
CA MET A 447 -1.37 -38.39 -6.27
C MET A 447 -1.13 -39.88 -5.96
N ASP A 448 -0.97 -40.72 -6.99
CA ASP A 448 -0.74 -42.14 -6.83
C ASP A 448 0.67 -42.43 -6.25
N ILE A 449 1.70 -41.72 -6.70
CA ILE A 449 3.04 -41.78 -6.10
C ILE A 449 2.98 -41.36 -4.62
N ALA A 450 2.25 -40.29 -4.29
CA ALA A 450 2.11 -39.86 -2.90
C ALA A 450 1.45 -40.96 -2.03
N ASN A 451 0.47 -41.68 -2.55
CA ASN A 451 -0.13 -42.82 -1.87
C ASN A 451 0.87 -43.98 -1.67
N GLN A 452 1.62 -44.34 -2.70
CA GLN A 452 2.64 -45.41 -2.63
C GLN A 452 3.74 -45.10 -1.60
N GLU A 453 4.16 -43.84 -1.53
CA GLU A 453 5.32 -43.41 -0.75
C GLU A 453 4.92 -42.78 0.62
N TRP A 454 3.66 -42.94 1.05
CA TRP A 454 3.15 -42.39 2.31
C TRP A 454 3.42 -40.90 2.45
N GLY A 455 3.18 -40.17 1.37
CA GLY A 455 3.51 -38.74 1.23
C GLY A 455 2.33 -37.84 0.95
N MET A 456 2.66 -36.60 0.65
CA MET A 456 1.68 -35.62 0.21
C MET A 456 2.17 -34.87 -1.03
N VAL A 457 1.24 -34.52 -1.91
CA VAL A 457 1.51 -33.72 -3.10
C VAL A 457 1.60 -32.25 -2.74
N ILE A 458 2.71 -31.62 -3.11
CA ILE A 458 2.96 -30.20 -2.91
C ILE A 458 2.56 -29.43 -4.18
N GLY A 459 1.65 -28.47 -4.04
CA GLY A 459 1.21 -27.64 -5.14
C GLY A 459 2.22 -26.55 -5.48
N THR A 460 2.42 -26.36 -6.75
CA THR A 460 3.37 -25.38 -7.31
C THR A 460 2.73 -24.11 -7.82
N GLY A 461 1.41 -24.11 -8.13
CA GLY A 461 0.70 -22.98 -8.71
C GLY A 461 0.79 -21.71 -7.86
N ASP A 462 1.04 -20.58 -8.50
CA ASP A 462 1.19 -19.28 -7.87
C ASP A 462 -0.13 -18.48 -7.81
N MET A 463 -0.08 -17.34 -7.10
CA MET A 463 -1.27 -16.50 -6.92
C MET A 463 -1.76 -15.85 -8.21
N SER A 464 -0.88 -15.51 -9.14
CA SER A 464 -1.23 -14.84 -10.41
C SER A 464 -1.97 -15.80 -11.35
N GLU A 465 -1.49 -17.03 -11.44
CA GLU A 465 -2.18 -18.10 -12.18
C GLU A 465 -3.56 -18.40 -11.58
N LEU A 466 -3.64 -18.47 -10.25
CA LEU A 466 -4.90 -18.65 -9.55
C LEU A 466 -5.87 -17.47 -9.77
N ALA A 467 -5.37 -16.23 -9.82
CA ALA A 467 -6.18 -15.04 -10.10
C ALA A 467 -6.80 -15.10 -11.51
N LEU A 468 -5.98 -15.43 -12.51
CA LEU A 468 -6.42 -15.53 -13.91
C LEU A 468 -7.13 -16.84 -14.23
N GLY A 469 -7.11 -17.83 -13.31
CA GLY A 469 -7.56 -19.18 -13.57
C GLY A 469 -6.77 -19.88 -14.67
N TRP A 470 -5.48 -19.53 -14.80
CA TRP A 470 -4.56 -20.13 -15.76
C TRP A 470 -3.98 -21.42 -15.19
N ALA A 471 -4.85 -22.38 -15.01
CA ALA A 471 -4.56 -23.72 -14.52
C ALA A 471 -5.69 -24.67 -14.97
N THR A 472 -5.38 -25.94 -15.20
CA THR A 472 -6.38 -26.95 -15.54
C THR A 472 -7.17 -27.33 -14.29
N TYR A 473 -8.50 -27.16 -14.37
CA TYR A 473 -9.39 -27.61 -13.30
C TYR A 473 -9.25 -29.10 -13.04
N ASN A 474 -9.07 -29.49 -11.79
CA ASN A 474 -8.79 -30.86 -11.36
C ASN A 474 -7.54 -31.47 -12.03
N GLY A 475 -6.58 -30.61 -12.37
CA GLY A 475 -5.25 -30.94 -12.86
C GLY A 475 -4.20 -30.26 -12.00
N ASP A 476 -3.32 -29.48 -12.59
CA ASP A 476 -2.23 -28.77 -11.95
C ASP A 476 -2.67 -27.76 -10.86
N HIS A 477 -3.93 -27.32 -10.85
CA HIS A 477 -4.45 -26.48 -9.78
C HIS A 477 -4.72 -27.26 -8.47
N MET A 478 -4.68 -28.60 -8.48
CA MET A 478 -4.97 -29.45 -7.33
C MET A 478 -3.70 -29.97 -6.68
N SER A 479 -3.69 -29.97 -5.36
CA SER A 479 -2.61 -30.52 -4.53
C SER A 479 -3.13 -30.77 -3.11
N MET A 480 -2.30 -31.35 -2.27
CA MET A 480 -2.64 -31.50 -0.84
C MET A 480 -2.22 -30.29 -0.01
N TYR A 481 -1.24 -29.50 -0.49
CA TYR A 481 -0.83 -28.23 0.11
C TYR A 481 -0.11 -27.36 -0.92
N GLY A 482 -0.64 -26.16 -1.17
CA GLY A 482 -0.10 -25.20 -2.15
C GLY A 482 0.86 -24.21 -1.52
N VAL A 483 2.16 -24.45 -1.62
CA VAL A 483 3.17 -23.59 -0.96
C VAL A 483 3.27 -22.19 -1.57
N ASN A 484 2.97 -22.05 -2.87
CA ASN A 484 3.03 -20.78 -3.60
C ASN A 484 1.67 -20.07 -3.74
N ALA A 485 0.58 -20.60 -3.16
CA ALA A 485 -0.79 -20.14 -3.40
C ALA A 485 -1.05 -18.64 -3.10
N SER A 486 -0.21 -17.99 -2.31
CA SER A 486 -0.27 -16.55 -2.03
C SER A 486 0.96 -15.77 -2.50
N VAL A 487 1.81 -16.37 -3.33
CA VAL A 487 2.99 -15.74 -3.93
C VAL A 487 2.68 -15.38 -5.38
N PRO A 488 2.63 -14.10 -5.78
CA PRO A 488 2.40 -13.73 -7.17
C PRO A 488 3.64 -13.98 -8.04
N LYS A 489 3.46 -14.11 -9.35
CA LYS A 489 4.50 -14.47 -10.33
C LYS A 489 5.75 -13.56 -10.25
N THR A 490 5.54 -12.25 -10.12
CA THR A 490 6.63 -11.28 -9.98
C THR A 490 7.46 -11.51 -8.71
N LEU A 491 6.80 -11.93 -7.62
CA LEU A 491 7.49 -12.28 -6.37
C LEU A 491 8.14 -13.66 -6.43
N VAL A 492 7.54 -14.65 -7.13
CA VAL A 492 8.18 -15.95 -7.39
C VAL A 492 9.54 -15.73 -8.07
N ARG A 493 9.55 -14.94 -9.16
CA ARG A 493 10.77 -14.58 -9.88
C ARG A 493 11.80 -13.92 -8.96
N HIS A 494 11.36 -13.00 -8.13
CA HIS A 494 12.23 -12.29 -7.18
C HIS A 494 12.84 -13.21 -6.12
N LEU A 495 12.08 -14.17 -5.58
CA LEU A 495 12.54 -15.13 -4.58
C LEU A 495 13.54 -16.14 -5.18
N VAL A 496 13.29 -16.63 -6.39
CA VAL A 496 14.24 -17.50 -7.11
C VAL A 496 15.54 -16.75 -7.41
N GLN A 497 15.45 -15.47 -7.85
CA GLN A 497 16.63 -14.63 -8.03
C GLN A 497 17.40 -14.40 -6.71
N TYR A 498 16.67 -14.12 -5.62
CA TYR A 498 17.31 -13.99 -4.31
C TYR A 498 18.05 -15.26 -3.89
N TYR A 499 17.44 -16.42 -4.11
CA TYR A 499 18.07 -17.70 -3.78
C TYR A 499 19.32 -17.94 -4.65
N ALA A 500 19.27 -17.63 -5.94
CA ALA A 500 20.42 -17.70 -6.83
C ALA A 500 21.55 -16.76 -6.40
N ASP A 501 21.23 -15.53 -5.96
CA ASP A 501 22.21 -14.54 -5.51
C ASP A 501 22.93 -14.97 -4.22
N THR A 502 22.25 -15.70 -3.34
CA THR A 502 22.75 -16.12 -2.02
C THR A 502 23.24 -17.57 -1.98
N CYS A 503 23.08 -18.33 -3.07
CA CYS A 503 23.46 -19.73 -3.16
C CYS A 503 24.98 -19.90 -3.24
N GLU A 504 25.55 -20.75 -2.38
CA GLU A 504 26.97 -21.09 -2.40
C GLU A 504 27.34 -22.14 -3.46
N ASP A 505 26.39 -23.02 -3.85
CA ASP A 505 26.60 -24.02 -4.91
C ASP A 505 26.50 -23.35 -6.29
N GLN A 506 27.64 -23.24 -6.98
CA GLN A 506 27.75 -22.57 -8.25
C GLN A 506 26.91 -23.23 -9.36
N GLU A 507 26.83 -24.58 -9.39
CA GLU A 507 26.04 -25.28 -10.40
C GLU A 507 24.53 -25.08 -10.14
N LEU A 508 24.09 -25.11 -8.87
CA LEU A 508 22.70 -24.78 -8.53
C LEU A 508 22.35 -23.32 -8.91
N LYS A 509 23.25 -22.39 -8.65
CA LYS A 509 23.09 -20.99 -9.05
C LYS A 509 22.90 -20.85 -10.56
N GLU A 510 23.72 -21.52 -11.36
CA GLU A 510 23.63 -21.48 -12.83
C GLU A 510 22.28 -22.02 -13.33
N VAL A 511 21.81 -23.13 -12.76
CA VAL A 511 20.47 -23.68 -13.08
C VAL A 511 19.36 -22.71 -12.71
N LEU A 512 19.42 -22.08 -11.52
CA LEU A 512 18.41 -21.11 -11.10
C LEU A 512 18.36 -19.88 -12.02
N LEU A 513 19.52 -19.41 -12.49
CA LEU A 513 19.62 -18.32 -13.46
C LEU A 513 19.06 -18.74 -14.82
N ASP A 514 19.29 -19.97 -15.26
CA ASP A 514 18.71 -20.50 -16.50
C ASP A 514 17.18 -20.64 -16.42
N VAL A 515 16.65 -21.07 -15.27
CA VAL A 515 15.21 -21.08 -15.01
C VAL A 515 14.61 -19.67 -15.10
N LEU A 516 15.31 -18.67 -14.56
CA LEU A 516 14.87 -17.24 -14.62
C LEU A 516 14.86 -16.68 -16.04
N ASP A 517 15.77 -17.16 -16.91
CA ASP A 517 15.87 -16.77 -18.32
C ASP A 517 14.89 -17.53 -19.23
N THR A 518 14.28 -18.60 -18.73
CA THR A 518 13.31 -19.40 -19.48
C THR A 518 11.95 -18.71 -19.52
N PRO A 519 11.33 -18.55 -20.72
CA PRO A 519 9.98 -18.00 -20.85
C PRO A 519 8.94 -18.84 -20.10
N VAL A 520 7.96 -18.19 -19.47
CA VAL A 520 6.86 -18.92 -18.81
C VAL A 520 5.96 -19.58 -19.85
N SER A 521 5.82 -20.92 -19.74
CA SER A 521 5.00 -21.72 -20.63
C SER A 521 4.37 -22.89 -19.88
N PRO A 522 3.14 -23.30 -20.23
CA PRO A 522 2.52 -24.50 -19.67
C PRO A 522 3.12 -25.81 -20.24
N GLU A 523 3.95 -25.74 -21.29
CA GLU A 523 4.61 -26.89 -21.95
C GLU A 523 3.65 -28.04 -22.30
N LEU A 524 2.49 -27.69 -22.84
CA LEU A 524 1.45 -28.64 -23.20
C LEU A 524 1.33 -28.85 -24.72
N LEU A 525 1.81 -27.88 -25.51
CA LEU A 525 1.83 -27.97 -26.99
C LEU A 525 3.23 -28.41 -27.48
N PRO A 526 3.31 -29.19 -28.55
CA PRO A 526 4.58 -29.59 -29.14
C PRO A 526 5.46 -28.39 -29.48
N PRO A 527 6.77 -28.43 -29.20
CA PRO A 527 7.69 -27.33 -29.51
C PRO A 527 7.78 -27.13 -31.02
N LYS A 528 7.96 -25.88 -31.47
CA LYS A 528 8.27 -25.54 -32.84
C LYS A 528 9.76 -25.27 -32.98
N ASP A 529 10.42 -25.99 -33.87
CA ASP A 529 11.88 -25.85 -34.13
C ASP A 529 12.75 -25.99 -32.85
N GLY A 530 12.29 -26.76 -31.84
CA GLY A 530 12.98 -26.98 -30.57
C GLY A 530 12.77 -25.86 -29.54
N GLU A 531 11.99 -24.82 -29.88
CA GLU A 531 11.66 -23.73 -28.97
C GLU A 531 10.22 -23.86 -28.43
N ILE A 532 9.96 -23.20 -27.30
CA ILE A 532 8.64 -23.14 -26.67
C ILE A 532 7.62 -22.53 -27.65
N ALA A 533 6.63 -23.35 -28.05
CA ALA A 533 5.62 -22.93 -29.02
C ALA A 533 4.58 -21.95 -28.46
N GLN A 534 4.36 -21.95 -27.15
CA GLN A 534 3.31 -21.19 -26.48
C GLN A 534 3.87 -20.43 -25.28
N LYS A 535 4.00 -19.12 -25.41
CA LYS A 535 4.31 -18.26 -24.25
C LYS A 535 3.02 -17.86 -23.56
N THR A 536 2.95 -18.07 -22.26
CA THR A 536 1.75 -17.74 -21.46
C THR A 536 1.39 -16.27 -21.58
N GLU A 537 2.36 -15.37 -21.55
CA GLU A 537 2.14 -13.91 -21.59
C GLU A 537 1.57 -13.41 -22.93
N ASP A 538 1.78 -14.14 -24.04
CA ASP A 538 1.16 -13.80 -25.33
C ASP A 538 -0.36 -14.03 -25.31
N LEU A 539 -0.84 -14.96 -24.49
CA LEU A 539 -2.24 -15.35 -24.39
C LEU A 539 -3.02 -14.63 -23.30
N VAL A 540 -2.41 -14.49 -22.15
CA VAL A 540 -3.09 -13.91 -20.98
C VAL A 540 -2.60 -12.49 -20.66
N GLY A 541 -1.46 -12.07 -21.18
CA GLY A 541 -0.81 -10.79 -20.94
C GLY A 541 0.34 -10.84 -19.93
N PRO A 542 1.15 -9.77 -19.85
CA PRO A 542 2.29 -9.67 -18.93
C PRO A 542 1.88 -9.83 -17.48
N TYR A 543 2.54 -10.74 -16.75
CA TYR A 543 2.24 -10.99 -15.34
C TYR A 543 2.48 -9.76 -14.45
N GLU A 544 3.41 -8.88 -14.79
CA GLU A 544 3.62 -7.65 -14.02
C GLU A 544 2.41 -6.71 -14.05
N LEU A 545 1.69 -6.63 -15.18
CA LEU A 545 0.42 -5.89 -15.26
C LEU A 545 -0.66 -6.58 -14.42
N HIS A 546 -0.78 -7.90 -14.50
CA HIS A 546 -1.79 -8.64 -13.75
C HIS A 546 -1.54 -8.58 -12.24
N ASP A 547 -0.30 -8.69 -11.80
CA ASP A 547 0.07 -8.56 -10.40
C ASP A 547 -0.21 -7.14 -9.88
N PHE A 548 0.07 -6.12 -10.69
CA PHE A 548 -0.29 -4.75 -10.37
C PHE A 548 -1.81 -4.59 -10.18
N TYR A 549 -2.61 -5.09 -11.12
CA TYR A 549 -4.07 -5.03 -11.02
C TYR A 549 -4.59 -5.81 -9.81
N LEU A 550 -4.10 -7.02 -9.61
CA LEU A 550 -4.45 -7.89 -8.50
C LEU A 550 -4.19 -7.23 -7.15
N TYR A 551 -3.04 -6.57 -7.02
CA TYR A 551 -2.68 -5.86 -5.80
C TYR A 551 -3.70 -4.78 -5.45
N TYR A 552 -4.01 -3.90 -6.39
CA TYR A 552 -4.91 -2.78 -6.14
C TYR A 552 -6.38 -3.21 -5.99
N VAL A 553 -6.80 -4.24 -6.70
CA VAL A 553 -8.16 -4.82 -6.55
C VAL A 553 -8.33 -5.42 -5.16
N LEU A 554 -7.44 -6.31 -4.75
CA LEU A 554 -7.63 -7.07 -3.51
C LEU A 554 -7.22 -6.28 -2.27
N ARG A 555 -6.07 -5.60 -2.32
CA ARG A 555 -5.56 -4.87 -1.16
C ARG A 555 -6.42 -3.66 -0.83
N PHE A 556 -6.82 -2.90 -1.83
CA PHE A 556 -7.49 -1.61 -1.62
C PHE A 556 -8.94 -1.58 -2.12
N GLY A 557 -9.35 -2.48 -3.01
CA GLY A 557 -10.68 -2.47 -3.61
C GLY A 557 -10.87 -1.27 -4.55
N PHE A 558 -9.82 -0.89 -5.27
CA PHE A 558 -9.90 0.24 -6.20
C PHE A 558 -10.79 -0.07 -7.38
N GLU A 559 -11.46 0.97 -7.88
CA GLU A 559 -12.24 0.93 -9.11
C GLU A 559 -11.33 0.70 -10.33
N PRO A 560 -11.82 0.01 -11.38
CA PRO A 560 -11.05 -0.26 -12.58
C PRO A 560 -10.45 0.99 -13.23
N SER A 561 -11.22 2.07 -13.31
CA SER A 561 -10.79 3.38 -13.84
C SER A 561 -9.61 3.97 -13.06
N LYS A 562 -9.63 3.85 -11.73
CA LYS A 562 -8.52 4.27 -10.86
C LYS A 562 -7.29 3.40 -11.09
N ILE A 563 -7.44 2.07 -11.17
CA ILE A 563 -6.33 1.14 -11.44
C ILE A 563 -5.71 1.43 -12.80
N TYR A 564 -6.52 1.69 -13.83
CA TYR A 564 -6.05 2.07 -15.15
C TYR A 564 -5.17 3.33 -15.11
N ARG A 565 -5.64 4.37 -14.40
CA ARG A 565 -4.87 5.61 -14.22
C ARG A 565 -3.53 5.36 -13.53
N LEU A 566 -3.51 4.58 -12.44
CA LEU A 566 -2.28 4.27 -11.71
C LEU A 566 -1.32 3.42 -12.54
N ALA A 567 -1.85 2.46 -13.32
CA ALA A 567 -1.05 1.64 -14.22
C ALA A 567 -0.37 2.49 -15.31
N LYS A 568 -1.08 3.47 -15.90
CA LYS A 568 -0.47 4.38 -16.88
C LYS A 568 0.71 5.16 -16.30
N LEU A 569 0.63 5.56 -15.03
CA LEU A 569 1.73 6.25 -14.35
C LEU A 569 2.87 5.31 -13.99
N ALA A 570 2.54 4.10 -13.50
CA ALA A 570 3.55 3.14 -13.07
C ALA A 570 4.35 2.57 -14.25
N PHE A 571 3.69 2.35 -15.39
CA PHE A 571 4.27 1.73 -16.57
C PHE A 571 4.56 2.72 -17.71
N GLU A 572 4.67 4.01 -17.38
CA GLU A 572 5.05 5.03 -18.36
C GLU A 572 6.38 4.67 -19.04
N GLY A 573 6.39 4.67 -20.37
CA GLY A 573 7.56 4.25 -21.16
C GLY A 573 7.74 2.73 -21.32
N THR A 574 6.95 1.89 -20.61
CA THR A 574 7.00 0.42 -20.74
C THR A 574 5.82 -0.10 -21.57
N TYR A 575 4.61 0.34 -21.26
CA TYR A 575 3.38 -0.05 -21.97
C TYR A 575 2.57 1.16 -22.38
N ASP A 576 1.97 1.11 -23.57
CA ASP A 576 0.99 2.10 -24.00
C ASP A 576 -0.38 1.92 -23.32
N SER A 577 -1.19 2.96 -23.42
CA SER A 577 -2.51 2.99 -22.80
C SER A 577 -3.48 1.93 -23.32
N GLU A 578 -3.35 1.54 -24.59
CA GLU A 578 -4.21 0.52 -25.23
C GLU A 578 -3.86 -0.86 -24.69
N THR A 579 -2.57 -1.18 -24.58
CA THR A 579 -2.06 -2.42 -23.98
C THR A 579 -2.51 -2.56 -22.52
N ILE A 580 -2.37 -1.50 -21.72
CA ILE A 580 -2.83 -1.50 -20.32
C ILE A 580 -4.34 -1.74 -20.26
N MET A 581 -5.15 -1.06 -21.08
CA MET A 581 -6.60 -1.22 -21.10
C MET A 581 -7.01 -2.63 -21.53
N LYS A 582 -6.39 -3.17 -22.59
CA LYS A 582 -6.64 -4.52 -23.10
C LYS A 582 -6.46 -5.57 -22.00
N TRP A 583 -5.33 -5.51 -21.29
CA TRP A 583 -5.01 -6.52 -20.28
C TRP A 583 -5.77 -6.31 -18.97
N LEU A 584 -6.14 -5.08 -18.63
CA LEU A 584 -7.02 -4.82 -17.49
C LEU A 584 -8.43 -5.38 -17.73
N LYS A 585 -9.00 -5.22 -18.93
CA LYS A 585 -10.26 -5.86 -19.33
C LYS A 585 -10.16 -7.39 -19.30
N THR A 586 -9.05 -7.94 -19.80
CA THR A 586 -8.77 -9.38 -19.76
C THR A 586 -8.67 -9.89 -18.32
N PHE A 587 -7.97 -9.15 -17.45
CA PHE A 587 -7.89 -9.47 -16.03
C PHE A 587 -9.28 -9.60 -15.40
N TYR A 588 -10.15 -8.59 -15.52
CA TYR A 588 -11.48 -8.64 -14.90
C TYR A 588 -12.36 -9.76 -15.48
N ARG A 589 -12.37 -9.96 -16.80
CA ARG A 589 -13.12 -11.06 -17.43
C ARG A 589 -12.68 -12.41 -16.86
N ARG A 590 -11.38 -12.67 -16.82
CA ARG A 590 -10.85 -13.94 -16.31
C ARG A 590 -11.01 -14.07 -14.80
N PHE A 591 -10.73 -13.03 -14.05
CA PHE A 591 -10.85 -13.02 -12.59
C PHE A 591 -12.27 -13.41 -12.13
N PHE A 592 -13.29 -12.93 -12.81
CA PHE A 592 -14.68 -13.31 -12.51
C PHE A 592 -15.03 -14.69 -13.06
N ALA A 593 -14.80 -14.94 -14.35
CA ALA A 593 -15.21 -16.18 -15.01
C ALA A 593 -14.53 -17.43 -14.43
N GLN A 594 -13.34 -17.31 -13.87
CA GLN A 594 -12.56 -18.42 -13.34
C GLN A 594 -12.69 -18.62 -11.82
N GLN A 595 -13.62 -17.93 -11.16
CA GLN A 595 -13.82 -18.06 -9.70
C GLN A 595 -14.12 -19.48 -9.26
N PHE A 596 -14.83 -20.28 -10.05
CA PHE A 596 -15.15 -21.68 -9.71
C PHE A 596 -13.89 -22.51 -9.41
N LYS A 597 -12.77 -22.23 -10.09
CA LYS A 597 -11.48 -22.88 -9.81
C LYS A 597 -10.95 -22.51 -8.43
N ARG A 598 -11.11 -21.24 -8.03
CA ARG A 598 -10.64 -20.77 -6.72
C ARG A 598 -11.50 -21.26 -5.55
N SER A 599 -12.77 -21.60 -5.80
CA SER A 599 -13.67 -22.11 -4.76
C SER A 599 -13.22 -23.42 -4.12
N CYS A 600 -12.38 -24.20 -4.79
CA CYS A 600 -11.85 -25.47 -4.31
C CYS A 600 -10.31 -25.47 -4.15
N LEU A 601 -9.69 -24.31 -3.96
CA LEU A 601 -8.24 -24.24 -3.77
C LEU A 601 -7.76 -25.06 -2.57
N PRO A 602 -6.62 -25.77 -2.71
CA PRO A 602 -5.92 -26.39 -1.60
C PRO A 602 -5.56 -25.38 -0.51
N ASP A 603 -5.29 -25.88 0.68
CA ASP A 603 -4.69 -25.08 1.74
C ASP A 603 -3.29 -24.62 1.34
N GLY A 604 -2.90 -23.44 1.77
CA GLY A 604 -1.58 -22.86 1.56
C GLY A 604 -1.31 -21.70 2.51
N PRO A 605 -0.04 -21.34 2.74
CA PRO A 605 0.30 -20.27 3.66
C PRO A 605 0.00 -18.90 3.06
N LYS A 606 -0.51 -17.98 3.88
CA LYS A 606 -0.60 -16.57 3.54
C LYS A 606 0.70 -15.87 3.89
N ILE A 607 1.40 -15.33 2.88
CA ILE A 607 2.71 -14.67 3.07
C ILE A 607 2.63 -13.16 3.18
N GLY A 608 1.63 -12.54 2.60
CA GLY A 608 1.48 -11.08 2.53
C GLY A 608 0.09 -10.61 2.93
N THR A 609 -0.20 -9.33 2.67
CA THR A 609 -1.49 -8.71 2.97
C THR A 609 -2.62 -9.12 2.03
N VAL A 610 -2.29 -9.80 0.92
CA VAL A 610 -3.22 -10.22 -0.13
C VAL A 610 -3.10 -11.73 -0.34
N ALA A 611 -4.23 -12.42 -0.45
CA ALA A 611 -4.32 -13.82 -0.86
C ALA A 611 -5.68 -14.09 -1.52
N LEU A 612 -5.81 -15.26 -2.16
CA LEU A 612 -7.03 -15.67 -2.87
C LEU A 612 -7.76 -16.85 -2.21
N SER A 613 -7.37 -17.20 -0.98
CA SER A 613 -8.00 -18.31 -0.27
C SER A 613 -9.50 -18.08 -0.08
N PRO A 614 -10.37 -19.01 -0.52
CA PRO A 614 -11.82 -18.91 -0.34
C PRO A 614 -12.25 -19.08 1.12
N ARG A 615 -11.36 -19.56 1.98
CA ARG A 615 -11.58 -19.73 3.42
C ARG A 615 -11.34 -18.45 4.21
N GLY A 616 -10.58 -17.50 3.67
CA GLY A 616 -10.16 -16.29 4.37
C GLY A 616 -10.31 -15.02 3.55
N ASP A 617 -9.37 -14.76 2.67
CA ASP A 617 -9.15 -13.44 2.08
C ASP A 617 -10.12 -13.04 0.97
N TRP A 618 -10.55 -13.99 0.11
CA TRP A 618 -11.40 -13.68 -1.03
C TRP A 618 -12.54 -14.67 -1.21
N ARG A 619 -13.72 -14.26 -0.77
CA ARG A 619 -14.95 -15.06 -0.86
C ARG A 619 -15.88 -14.44 -1.91
N MET A 620 -15.77 -14.91 -3.14
CA MET A 620 -16.60 -14.46 -4.27
C MET A 620 -17.49 -15.61 -4.75
N PRO A 621 -18.77 -15.39 -5.05
CA PRO A 621 -19.60 -16.38 -5.73
C PRO A 621 -19.02 -16.75 -7.10
N SER A 622 -19.10 -18.03 -7.46
CA SER A 622 -18.56 -18.51 -8.75
C SER A 622 -19.32 -18.02 -9.98
N ASP A 623 -20.53 -17.52 -9.79
CA ASP A 623 -21.45 -16.98 -10.80
C ASP A 623 -21.58 -15.47 -10.75
N ALA A 624 -20.67 -14.77 -10.03
CA ALA A 624 -20.64 -13.31 -10.00
C ALA A 624 -20.35 -12.72 -11.39
N CYS A 625 -21.06 -11.64 -11.74
CA CYS A 625 -20.94 -10.95 -13.01
C CYS A 625 -19.98 -9.76 -12.94
N ALA A 626 -19.08 -9.62 -13.93
CA ALA A 626 -18.13 -8.52 -14.04
C ALA A 626 -18.71 -7.23 -14.66
N ALA A 627 -20.01 -7.17 -14.96
CA ALA A 627 -20.59 -6.10 -15.76
C ALA A 627 -20.30 -4.69 -15.23
N VAL A 628 -20.43 -4.47 -13.92
CA VAL A 628 -20.19 -3.16 -13.30
C VAL A 628 -18.75 -2.71 -13.48
N TRP A 629 -17.78 -3.60 -13.27
CA TRP A 629 -16.34 -3.30 -13.47
C TRP A 629 -16.00 -3.04 -14.94
N MET A 630 -16.65 -3.76 -15.85
CA MET A 630 -16.44 -3.57 -17.29
C MET A 630 -17.05 -2.26 -17.78
N GLN A 631 -18.22 -1.86 -17.27
CA GLN A 631 -18.86 -0.58 -17.58
C GLN A 631 -18.02 0.61 -17.13
N ASP A 632 -17.34 0.53 -15.98
CA ASP A 632 -16.44 1.58 -15.50
C ASP A 632 -15.25 1.80 -16.47
N LEU A 633 -14.69 0.70 -17.04
CA LEU A 633 -13.64 0.80 -18.06
C LEU A 633 -14.16 1.32 -19.41
N GLU A 634 -15.36 0.89 -19.83
CA GLU A 634 -15.97 1.34 -21.08
C GLU A 634 -16.32 2.84 -21.05
N ALA A 635 -16.60 3.39 -19.87
CA ALA A 635 -16.83 4.82 -19.70
C ALA A 635 -15.58 5.68 -19.98
N LEU A 636 -14.39 5.12 -19.89
CA LEU A 636 -13.13 5.81 -20.19
C LEU A 636 -12.81 5.87 -21.70
N GLU A 637 -13.48 5.05 -22.51
CA GLU A 637 -13.28 4.99 -23.97
C GLU A 637 -14.25 5.91 -24.76
N LYS A 638 -15.23 6.48 -24.07
CA LYS A 638 -16.20 7.45 -24.60
C LYS A 638 -15.72 8.88 -24.41
#